data_ea20c896c05947d69f87a39bbfbf0538
#
_entry.id   ea20c896c05947d69f87a39bbfbf0538
#
_cell.length_a   1.000
_cell.length_b   1.000
_cell.length_c   1.000
_cell.angle_alpha   90.00
_cell.angle_beta   90.00
_cell.angle_gamma   90.00
#
_symmetry.space_group_name_H-M   'P 1'
#
loop_
_entity.id
_entity.type
_entity.pdbx_description
1 polymer ?
#
loop_
_entity_poly.entity_id
_entity_poly.type
_entity_poly.pdbx_seq_one_letter_code
_entity_poly.pdbx_strand_id
1 'polypeptide(L)'
;LNASPRTTRSLSDSSTIATIRSGLQLGVPELSFVPLSLPAAHARIDEAATTGAGQAVLICAPAGTGKTVLAADWVTRLATRHSDCRVGWLTFTGRRGESADLWRAIAGVLDLPVGSPDRDPTGPLAEPATLVDRLTERAEPTVLVLDDAHLLTDPLALAGLEYVVENAPPTLTTIVTGRFDPPLRWHGLELSGRLTRLTARELALDDERTAALLGQHNLHLSAADIAGIQRLTCGWAALVRIAAIYLAANPQDRPTALAALARAPHAISDFLVGELLGALPDDALHFLLATAVPEEFSVALATELVGESAPATLEYLLRNNLPITCVARYGELWHSYHPMLRAYLLAEAARTLANRLPRLHRSCSAWFIDARMPSAALHHVLAVPGHPQLSRFIREHGPRLVFGGDGPSFFARLDDVGELADDQFVQLLRIAEAVSRGDVAACTAYLDRLEAEPCSASALVPASWLIALRTAVVADVAVLTGAEPAAPEPATPTPTGQAELDCYIVAQVANAHLHRGDVARAESGLWQALALAEHAGLGRFVVPAATRLALCGGIGGYLTVMCKRAEHAVELAEKYGLRTHSAMTHAQAMIAYAHYLQGDPIEAHGQLPPATTSGLSPAPTADRQALALLRLIEFDSATDRFLAADTLRMQLLDMLAEPTPPRSAGNLVLHTVSALLRIQSRVGAQTLVERAIAVLGHTPDVVLAQACLSEYAQTSSTTLELLQPLLRRTEGLPALTAVTGWLLYASASDHLDRPVKAYEALAQALNHAADDRIVRPFLEVPGIVALLDGSVGRFGHHDRLVDLIRSHPSARGAAHNPGLTETEMSVLRQLPSGMTTLNIAEGMGVSINTVKTHLRGIYHKLGSGSRAEAIARARELGLI
;
A
#
# COMPACT_ATOMS: atom_id res chain seq x y z
N LEU A 1 14.69 -44.35 -38.54
CA LEU A 1 14.58 -45.80 -38.51
C LEU A 1 13.42 -46.20 -37.60
N ASN A 2 12.42 -46.83 -38.28
CA ASN A 2 11.11 -47.20 -37.81
C ASN A 2 11.14 -48.14 -36.60
N ALA A 3 10.43 -47.77 -35.52
CA ALA A 3 9.70 -48.70 -34.68
C ALA A 3 8.37 -47.99 -34.33
N SER A 4 7.33 -48.37 -35.06
CA SER A 4 5.95 -48.00 -34.76
C SER A 4 5.53 -48.50 -33.37
N PRO A 5 4.89 -47.67 -32.53
CA PRO A 5 4.25 -48.16 -31.35
C PRO A 5 3.10 -49.08 -31.78
N ARG A 6 2.92 -50.20 -31.08
CA ARG A 6 1.78 -51.11 -31.29
C ARG A 6 0.49 -50.33 -30.94
N THR A 7 -0.13 -49.82 -31.98
CA THR A 7 -1.43 -49.15 -31.97
C THR A 7 -2.50 -50.14 -31.53
N THR A 8 -3.28 -49.68 -30.55
CA THR A 8 -4.65 -50.06 -30.28
C THR A 8 -5.33 -50.75 -31.46
N ARG A 9 -5.79 -51.96 -31.26
CA ARG A 9 -6.70 -52.65 -32.20
C ARG A 9 -7.91 -51.73 -32.41
N SER A 10 -8.17 -51.39 -33.66
CA SER A 10 -9.45 -50.80 -34.09
C SER A 10 -10.58 -51.80 -33.70
N LEU A 11 -11.38 -51.40 -32.75
CA LEU A 11 -12.64 -52.08 -32.43
C LEU A 11 -13.51 -51.96 -33.66
N SER A 12 -14.06 -53.10 -34.12
CA SER A 12 -14.96 -53.19 -35.28
C SER A 12 -16.19 -52.28 -35.10
N ASP A 13 -16.76 -51.79 -36.20
CA ASP A 13 -17.95 -50.88 -36.26
C ASP A 13 -19.11 -51.28 -35.36
N SER A 14 -19.27 -52.59 -35.08
CA SER A 14 -20.32 -53.10 -34.16
C SER A 14 -20.11 -52.70 -32.69
N SER A 15 -18.87 -52.53 -32.20
CA SER A 15 -18.56 -52.07 -30.85
C SER A 15 -18.80 -50.58 -30.67
N THR A 16 -18.54 -49.78 -31.68
CA THR A 16 -18.77 -48.33 -31.69
C THR A 16 -20.27 -47.99 -31.60
N ILE A 17 -21.11 -48.75 -32.32
CA ILE A 17 -22.59 -48.58 -32.26
C ILE A 17 -23.17 -48.99 -30.90
N ALA A 18 -22.64 -50.03 -30.27
CA ALA A 18 -23.06 -50.44 -28.93
C ALA A 18 -22.65 -49.41 -27.85
N THR A 19 -21.48 -48.84 -27.98
CA THR A 19 -20.92 -47.82 -27.07
C THR A 19 -21.74 -46.51 -27.13
N ILE A 20 -22.20 -46.08 -28.30
CA ILE A 20 -23.08 -44.89 -28.46
C ILE A 20 -24.46 -45.09 -27.82
N ARG A 21 -24.96 -46.33 -27.73
CA ARG A 21 -26.24 -46.67 -27.07
C ARG A 21 -26.16 -46.69 -25.55
N SER A 22 -24.99 -46.95 -24.99
CA SER A 22 -24.77 -47.03 -23.52
C SER A 22 -24.54 -45.68 -22.81
N GLY A 23 -24.45 -44.56 -23.55
CA GLY A 23 -24.17 -43.24 -22.94
C GLY A 23 -22.73 -43.05 -22.50
N LEU A 24 -21.80 -43.90 -22.96
CA LEU A 24 -20.37 -43.87 -22.64
C LEU A 24 -19.54 -43.81 -23.93
N GLN A 25 -18.48 -43.01 -23.90
CA GLN A 25 -17.45 -42.97 -24.93
C GLN A 25 -16.13 -43.52 -24.36
N LEU A 26 -15.48 -44.46 -25.08
CA LEU A 26 -14.29 -45.14 -24.60
C LEU A 26 -13.05 -44.62 -25.31
N GLY A 27 -11.95 -44.46 -24.55
CA GLY A 27 -10.63 -44.05 -25.02
C GLY A 27 -10.32 -42.57 -24.81
N VAL A 28 -9.03 -42.24 -24.78
CA VAL A 28 -8.53 -40.88 -24.61
C VAL A 28 -8.97 -40.04 -25.79
N PRO A 29 -9.58 -38.87 -25.58
CA PRO A 29 -10.02 -38.00 -26.69
C PRO A 29 -8.85 -37.49 -27.49
N GLU A 30 -8.96 -37.48 -28.81
CA GLU A 30 -8.00 -36.85 -29.71
C GLU A 30 -8.18 -35.33 -29.65
N LEU A 31 -7.11 -34.60 -29.23
CA LEU A 31 -7.11 -33.15 -29.22
C LEU A 31 -6.74 -32.60 -30.59
N SER A 32 -7.62 -31.78 -31.16
CA SER A 32 -7.40 -31.15 -32.49
C SER A 32 -6.43 -29.96 -32.44
N PHE A 33 -5.80 -29.72 -31.29
CA PHE A 33 -4.87 -28.62 -31.03
C PHE A 33 -3.77 -29.07 -30.06
N VAL A 34 -2.68 -28.31 -30.00
CA VAL A 34 -1.59 -28.56 -29.05
C VAL A 34 -2.01 -28.06 -27.66
N PRO A 35 -2.11 -28.93 -26.64
CA PRO A 35 -2.48 -28.51 -25.30
C PRO A 35 -1.38 -27.64 -24.68
N LEU A 36 -1.77 -26.64 -23.89
CA LEU A 36 -0.85 -25.89 -23.06
C LEU A 36 -0.54 -26.65 -21.79
N SER A 37 0.75 -26.73 -21.48
CA SER A 37 1.18 -27.40 -20.25
C SER A 37 0.81 -26.58 -19.00
N LEU A 38 0.24 -27.26 -18.00
CA LEU A 38 -0.03 -26.73 -16.67
C LEU A 38 0.86 -27.45 -15.63
N PRO A 39 2.15 -27.09 -15.46
CA PRO A 39 3.09 -27.87 -14.67
C PRO A 39 2.67 -28.05 -13.21
N ALA A 40 2.07 -27.04 -12.59
CA ALA A 40 1.61 -27.09 -11.21
C ALA A 40 0.46 -28.11 -11.03
N ALA A 41 -0.50 -28.12 -11.97
CA ALA A 41 -1.60 -29.08 -11.94
C ALA A 41 -1.08 -30.50 -12.26
N HIS A 42 -0.17 -30.66 -13.22
CA HIS A 42 0.47 -31.94 -13.52
C HIS A 42 1.23 -32.48 -12.32
N ALA A 43 2.03 -31.65 -11.62
CA ALA A 43 2.78 -32.09 -10.44
C ALA A 43 1.86 -32.61 -9.33
N ARG A 44 0.69 -32.00 -9.12
CA ARG A 44 -0.30 -32.48 -8.14
C ARG A 44 -0.93 -33.82 -8.54
N ILE A 45 -1.15 -34.06 -9.84
CA ILE A 45 -1.63 -35.36 -10.32
C ILE A 45 -0.51 -36.42 -10.22
N ASP A 46 0.73 -36.03 -10.57
CA ASP A 46 1.91 -36.91 -10.42
C ASP A 46 2.12 -37.31 -8.96
N GLU A 47 2.01 -36.37 -8.02
CA GLU A 47 2.11 -36.66 -6.57
C GLU A 47 1.05 -37.64 -6.14
N ALA A 48 -0.23 -37.46 -6.53
CA ALA A 48 -1.30 -38.39 -6.24
C ALA A 48 -1.01 -39.77 -6.82
N ALA A 49 -0.57 -39.84 -8.07
CA ALA A 49 -0.30 -41.12 -8.74
C ALA A 49 0.89 -41.90 -8.14
N THR A 50 1.84 -41.22 -7.50
CA THR A 50 3.06 -41.79 -6.91
C THR A 50 2.89 -42.19 -5.44
N THR A 51 1.88 -41.69 -4.74
CA THR A 51 1.67 -41.93 -3.29
C THR A 51 1.33 -43.40 -2.96
N GLY A 52 0.85 -44.18 -3.91
CA GLY A 52 0.64 -45.61 -3.77
C GLY A 52 -0.44 -46.00 -2.73
N ALA A 53 -1.44 -45.18 -2.50
CA ALA A 53 -2.47 -45.32 -1.48
C ALA A 53 -3.89 -45.44 -2.06
N GLY A 54 -4.06 -45.81 -3.32
CA GLY A 54 -5.37 -45.79 -3.98
C GLY A 54 -6.00 -44.43 -4.05
N GLN A 55 -5.34 -43.50 -4.70
CA GLN A 55 -5.69 -42.08 -4.73
C GLN A 55 -6.80 -41.73 -5.71
N ALA A 56 -7.62 -40.77 -5.33
CA ALA A 56 -8.57 -40.12 -6.23
C ALA A 56 -8.13 -38.66 -6.52
N VAL A 57 -8.17 -38.27 -7.78
CA VAL A 57 -7.98 -36.89 -8.23
C VAL A 57 -9.31 -36.39 -8.76
N LEU A 58 -9.88 -35.38 -8.10
CA LEU A 58 -11.13 -34.76 -8.49
C LEU A 58 -10.88 -33.43 -9.15
N ILE A 59 -11.14 -33.32 -10.46
CA ILE A 59 -10.97 -32.10 -11.25
C ILE A 59 -12.33 -31.46 -11.48
N CYS A 60 -12.73 -30.55 -10.62
CA CYS A 60 -14.04 -29.91 -10.67
C CYS A 60 -13.96 -28.43 -11.04
N ALA A 61 -14.55 -28.05 -12.17
CA ALA A 61 -14.53 -26.68 -12.67
C ALA A 61 -15.61 -26.47 -13.74
N PRO A 62 -16.04 -25.23 -14.02
CA PRO A 62 -17.00 -24.90 -15.06
C PRO A 62 -16.63 -25.46 -16.46
N ALA A 63 -17.58 -25.45 -17.39
CA ALA A 63 -17.34 -25.87 -18.77
C ALA A 63 -16.25 -25.00 -19.42
N GLY A 64 -15.44 -25.60 -20.30
CA GLY A 64 -14.41 -24.84 -21.04
C GLY A 64 -13.17 -24.42 -20.26
N THR A 65 -13.01 -24.83 -18.99
CA THR A 65 -11.80 -24.54 -18.19
C THR A 65 -10.60 -25.41 -18.55
N GLY A 66 -10.81 -26.48 -19.35
CA GLY A 66 -9.73 -27.36 -19.79
C GLY A 66 -9.55 -28.64 -18.99
N LYS A 67 -10.53 -29.08 -18.19
CA LYS A 67 -10.50 -30.33 -17.38
C LYS A 67 -10.08 -31.55 -18.20
N THR A 68 -10.85 -31.87 -19.25
CA THR A 68 -10.59 -32.97 -20.17
C THR A 68 -9.22 -32.84 -20.85
N VAL A 69 -8.84 -31.60 -21.24
CA VAL A 69 -7.55 -31.32 -21.88
C VAL A 69 -6.39 -31.61 -20.93
N LEU A 70 -6.49 -31.16 -19.65
CA LEU A 70 -5.48 -31.40 -18.62
C LEU A 70 -5.31 -32.92 -18.39
N ALA A 71 -6.41 -33.63 -18.20
CA ALA A 71 -6.39 -35.08 -17.98
C ALA A 71 -5.80 -35.82 -19.18
N ALA A 72 -6.19 -35.45 -20.43
CA ALA A 72 -5.69 -36.09 -21.65
C ALA A 72 -4.19 -35.76 -21.89
N ASP A 73 -3.75 -34.50 -21.66
CA ASP A 73 -2.32 -34.15 -21.76
C ASP A 73 -1.49 -34.91 -20.73
N TRP A 74 -1.98 -35.01 -19.48
CA TRP A 74 -1.30 -35.74 -18.43
C TRP A 74 -1.18 -37.21 -18.75
N VAL A 75 -2.28 -37.88 -19.18
CA VAL A 75 -2.27 -39.30 -19.59
C VAL A 75 -1.31 -39.54 -20.76
N THR A 76 -1.29 -38.65 -21.74
CA THR A 76 -0.37 -38.75 -22.89
C THR A 76 1.09 -38.69 -22.47
N ARG A 77 1.40 -37.83 -21.51
CA ARG A 77 2.76 -37.71 -20.91
C ARG A 77 3.10 -38.95 -20.06
N LEU A 78 2.13 -39.43 -19.28
CA LEU A 78 2.32 -40.64 -18.48
C LEU A 78 2.68 -41.83 -19.38
N ALA A 79 1.94 -42.06 -20.47
CA ALA A 79 2.19 -43.11 -21.42
C ALA A 79 3.58 -43.05 -22.09
N THR A 80 4.15 -41.83 -22.25
CA THR A 80 5.50 -41.65 -22.78
C THR A 80 6.61 -41.88 -21.74
N ARG A 81 6.31 -41.72 -20.44
CA ARG A 81 7.28 -41.87 -19.35
C ARG A 81 7.26 -43.26 -18.72
N HIS A 82 6.08 -43.89 -18.64
CA HIS A 82 5.83 -45.16 -17.96
C HIS A 82 5.02 -46.09 -18.87
N SER A 83 5.72 -46.83 -19.70
CA SER A 83 5.10 -47.81 -20.64
C SER A 83 4.34 -48.93 -19.93
N ASP A 84 4.58 -49.14 -18.65
CA ASP A 84 4.04 -50.24 -17.83
C ASP A 84 2.76 -49.84 -17.10
N CYS A 85 2.36 -48.56 -17.15
CA CYS A 85 1.14 -48.06 -16.55
C CYS A 85 -0.06 -48.28 -17.49
N ARG A 86 -1.10 -48.90 -16.97
CA ARG A 86 -2.34 -49.13 -17.72
C ARG A 86 -3.28 -47.93 -17.54
N VAL A 87 -3.87 -47.47 -18.63
CA VAL A 87 -4.81 -46.35 -18.62
C VAL A 87 -6.15 -46.76 -19.18
N GLY A 88 -7.21 -46.61 -18.39
CA GLY A 88 -8.59 -46.72 -18.83
C GLY A 88 -9.25 -45.35 -18.89
N TRP A 89 -9.94 -45.02 -19.96
CA TRP A 89 -10.64 -43.73 -20.10
C TRP A 89 -12.08 -43.92 -20.51
N LEU A 90 -13.00 -43.32 -19.76
CA LEU A 90 -14.44 -43.27 -20.03
C LEU A 90 -14.93 -41.82 -19.97
N THR A 91 -15.70 -41.38 -20.97
CA THR A 91 -16.40 -40.08 -20.98
C THR A 91 -17.90 -40.31 -20.92
N PHE A 92 -18.61 -39.69 -20.00
CA PHE A 92 -20.06 -39.73 -19.87
C PHE A 92 -20.71 -38.73 -20.83
N THR A 93 -21.77 -39.18 -21.57
CA THR A 93 -22.41 -38.35 -22.61
C THR A 93 -23.82 -37.89 -22.23
N GLY A 94 -24.25 -38.08 -20.97
CA GLY A 94 -25.57 -37.65 -20.47
C GLY A 94 -26.76 -38.49 -20.89
N ARG A 95 -26.55 -39.60 -21.59
CA ARG A 95 -27.57 -40.59 -21.85
C ARG A 95 -27.63 -41.56 -20.68
N ARG A 96 -28.82 -42.00 -20.25
CA ARG A 96 -28.99 -42.99 -19.19
C ARG A 96 -28.36 -44.30 -19.65
N GLY A 97 -27.22 -44.68 -19.02
CA GLY A 97 -26.63 -46.01 -19.07
C GLY A 97 -27.05 -46.82 -17.86
N GLU A 98 -27.26 -48.10 -18.05
CA GLU A 98 -27.51 -49.03 -16.94
C GLU A 98 -26.20 -49.23 -16.16
N SER A 99 -26.28 -49.40 -14.82
CA SER A 99 -25.12 -49.63 -13.94
C SER A 99 -24.24 -50.83 -14.43
N ALA A 100 -24.86 -51.91 -14.91
CA ALA A 100 -24.13 -53.05 -15.46
C ALA A 100 -23.27 -52.72 -16.70
N ASP A 101 -23.69 -51.77 -17.51
CA ASP A 101 -22.91 -51.30 -18.70
C ASP A 101 -21.68 -50.48 -18.28
N LEU A 102 -21.78 -49.75 -17.20
CA LEU A 102 -20.64 -48.99 -16.66
C LEU A 102 -19.49 -49.91 -16.21
N TRP A 103 -19.81 -50.95 -15.41
CA TRP A 103 -18.81 -51.89 -14.90
C TRP A 103 -18.17 -52.70 -16.01
N ARG A 104 -18.97 -53.10 -16.99
CA ARG A 104 -18.49 -53.80 -18.20
C ARG A 104 -17.59 -52.91 -19.04
N ALA A 105 -17.92 -51.62 -19.16
CA ALA A 105 -17.09 -50.63 -19.87
C ALA A 105 -15.75 -50.38 -19.16
N ILE A 106 -15.77 -50.23 -17.81
CA ILE A 106 -14.55 -50.08 -17.01
C ILE A 106 -13.66 -51.31 -17.14
N ALA A 107 -14.23 -52.52 -17.02
CA ALA A 107 -13.48 -53.74 -17.19
C ALA A 107 -12.86 -53.83 -18.61
N GLY A 108 -13.62 -53.44 -19.63
CA GLY A 108 -13.15 -53.44 -21.02
C GLY A 108 -12.00 -52.46 -21.30
N VAL A 109 -12.07 -51.22 -20.81
CA VAL A 109 -10.98 -50.22 -21.01
C VAL A 109 -9.73 -50.53 -20.21
N LEU A 110 -9.88 -51.29 -19.10
CA LEU A 110 -8.75 -51.79 -18.29
C LEU A 110 -8.26 -53.18 -18.75
N ASP A 111 -8.82 -53.70 -19.81
CA ASP A 111 -8.47 -55.00 -20.39
C ASP A 111 -8.48 -56.14 -19.32
N LEU A 112 -9.48 -56.11 -18.47
CA LEU A 112 -9.73 -57.15 -17.51
C LEU A 112 -10.49 -58.27 -18.17
N PRO A 113 -10.18 -59.57 -17.91
CA PRO A 113 -10.83 -60.71 -18.55
C PRO A 113 -12.32 -60.68 -18.21
N VAL A 114 -13.15 -60.39 -19.19
CA VAL A 114 -14.61 -60.50 -19.13
C VAL A 114 -14.93 -61.98 -19.40
N GLY A 115 -15.68 -62.65 -18.49
CA GLY A 115 -16.16 -64.04 -18.77
C GLY A 115 -16.94 -64.13 -20.07
N SER A 116 -16.83 -65.24 -20.80
CA SER A 116 -17.46 -65.43 -22.11
C SER A 116 -18.95 -65.09 -22.13
N PRO A 117 -19.37 -64.18 -23.06
CA PRO A 117 -20.74 -63.64 -23.13
C PRO A 117 -21.86 -64.70 -23.35
N ASP A 118 -21.50 -65.95 -23.72
CA ASP A 118 -22.44 -66.94 -24.07
C ASP A 118 -23.01 -67.77 -22.90
N ARG A 119 -22.57 -67.58 -21.65
CA ARG A 119 -22.97 -68.42 -20.52
C ARG A 119 -23.75 -67.74 -19.40
N ASP A 120 -23.61 -66.43 -19.19
CA ASP A 120 -24.39 -65.69 -18.19
C ASP A 120 -24.31 -64.20 -18.41
N PRO A 121 -25.35 -63.48 -18.91
CA PRO A 121 -25.37 -62.05 -19.04
C PRO A 121 -25.35 -61.35 -17.68
N THR A 122 -25.50 -62.02 -16.56
CA THR A 122 -25.43 -61.53 -15.18
C THR A 122 -24.15 -62.00 -14.47
N GLY A 123 -23.09 -62.34 -15.23
CA GLY A 123 -21.83 -62.81 -14.68
C GLY A 123 -21.14 -61.87 -13.71
N PRO A 124 -20.25 -62.37 -12.84
CA PRO A 124 -19.72 -61.67 -11.65
C PRO A 124 -18.91 -60.40 -11.91
N LEU A 125 -18.66 -60.02 -13.16
CA LEU A 125 -17.99 -58.77 -13.52
C LEU A 125 -18.92 -57.56 -13.60
N ALA A 126 -20.19 -57.70 -13.37
CA ALA A 126 -21.15 -56.59 -13.28
C ALA A 126 -21.21 -55.96 -11.88
N GLU A 127 -20.34 -56.40 -10.95
CA GLU A 127 -20.32 -55.90 -9.58
C GLU A 127 -19.04 -55.11 -9.27
N PRO A 128 -19.14 -53.94 -8.59
CA PRO A 128 -17.99 -53.08 -8.22
C PRO A 128 -16.94 -53.81 -7.36
N ALA A 129 -17.35 -54.70 -6.48
CA ALA A 129 -16.47 -55.49 -5.61
C ALA A 129 -15.54 -56.40 -6.43
N THR A 130 -16.07 -57.11 -7.42
CA THR A 130 -15.28 -57.97 -8.31
C THR A 130 -14.24 -57.20 -9.11
N LEU A 131 -14.56 -55.96 -9.51
CA LEU A 131 -13.62 -55.04 -10.17
C LEU A 131 -12.44 -54.70 -9.26
N VAL A 132 -12.71 -54.33 -8.00
CA VAL A 132 -11.68 -54.03 -7.00
C VAL A 132 -10.79 -55.24 -6.72
N ASP A 133 -11.37 -56.41 -6.55
CA ASP A 133 -10.63 -57.65 -6.32
C ASP A 133 -9.67 -57.95 -7.48
N ARG A 134 -10.14 -57.82 -8.72
CA ARG A 134 -9.32 -58.04 -9.93
C ARG A 134 -8.17 -57.03 -10.08
N LEU A 135 -8.44 -55.78 -9.75
CA LEU A 135 -7.40 -54.72 -9.76
C LEU A 135 -6.37 -54.99 -8.67
N THR A 136 -6.80 -55.50 -7.51
CA THR A 136 -5.90 -55.88 -6.40
C THR A 136 -5.02 -57.07 -6.76
N GLU A 137 -5.58 -58.11 -7.40
CA GLU A 137 -4.84 -59.29 -7.87
C GLU A 137 -3.76 -58.93 -8.93
N ARG A 138 -4.01 -57.92 -9.74
CA ARG A 138 -3.17 -57.60 -10.90
C ARG A 138 -1.88 -56.84 -10.53
N ALA A 139 -1.87 -56.12 -9.43
CA ALA A 139 -0.72 -55.40 -8.88
C ALA A 139 0.05 -54.46 -9.86
N GLU A 140 -0.48 -54.17 -11.02
CA GLU A 140 0.08 -53.23 -12.02
C GLU A 140 -0.44 -51.81 -11.78
N PRO A 141 0.43 -50.75 -11.91
CA PRO A 141 -0.03 -49.39 -11.84
C PRO A 141 -1.13 -49.12 -12.88
N THR A 142 -2.27 -48.68 -12.39
CA THR A 142 -3.47 -48.50 -13.21
C THR A 142 -4.05 -47.10 -12.96
N VAL A 143 -4.37 -46.37 -14.05
CA VAL A 143 -5.08 -45.11 -14.02
C VAL A 143 -6.45 -45.27 -14.66
N LEU A 144 -7.49 -44.91 -13.94
CA LEU A 144 -8.86 -44.85 -14.44
C LEU A 144 -9.31 -43.39 -14.54
N VAL A 145 -9.61 -42.90 -15.75
CA VAL A 145 -10.16 -41.58 -15.97
C VAL A 145 -11.66 -41.67 -16.25
N LEU A 146 -12.44 -40.95 -15.45
CA LEU A 146 -13.88 -40.82 -15.56
C LEU A 146 -14.19 -39.36 -15.92
N ASP A 147 -14.30 -39.08 -17.21
CA ASP A 147 -14.48 -37.73 -17.76
C ASP A 147 -15.97 -37.37 -17.82
N ASP A 148 -16.30 -36.13 -17.45
CA ASP A 148 -17.67 -35.60 -17.30
C ASP A 148 -18.57 -36.44 -16.38
N ALA A 149 -18.02 -37.00 -15.29
CA ALA A 149 -18.71 -37.85 -14.33
C ALA A 149 -19.92 -37.18 -13.64
N HIS A 150 -20.06 -35.88 -13.71
CA HIS A 150 -21.25 -35.15 -13.24
C HIS A 150 -22.53 -35.50 -14.02
N LEU A 151 -22.40 -36.12 -15.17
CA LEU A 151 -23.53 -36.64 -15.97
C LEU A 151 -24.01 -38.00 -15.53
N LEU A 152 -23.31 -38.69 -14.61
CA LEU A 152 -23.71 -39.92 -14.01
C LEU A 152 -24.83 -39.66 -12.97
N THR A 153 -26.06 -40.14 -13.25
CA THR A 153 -27.25 -39.90 -12.41
C THR A 153 -27.87 -41.16 -11.87
N ASP A 154 -27.45 -42.34 -12.35
CA ASP A 154 -27.97 -43.62 -11.87
C ASP A 154 -27.49 -43.91 -10.43
N PRO A 155 -28.42 -44.06 -9.44
CA PRO A 155 -28.05 -44.27 -8.04
C PRO A 155 -27.21 -45.53 -7.79
N LEU A 156 -27.45 -46.61 -8.56
CA LEU A 156 -26.69 -47.86 -8.42
C LEU A 156 -25.26 -47.70 -8.95
N ALA A 157 -25.10 -46.98 -10.08
CA ALA A 157 -23.80 -46.70 -10.63
C ALA A 157 -23.00 -45.73 -9.73
N LEU A 158 -23.65 -44.74 -9.13
CA LEU A 158 -23.02 -43.84 -8.16
C LEU A 158 -22.57 -44.58 -6.90
N ALA A 159 -23.43 -45.44 -6.31
CA ALA A 159 -23.06 -46.20 -5.14
C ALA A 159 -21.92 -47.19 -5.43
N GLY A 160 -21.90 -47.80 -6.63
CA GLY A 160 -20.81 -48.64 -7.06
C GLY A 160 -19.50 -47.87 -7.30
N LEU A 161 -19.56 -46.68 -7.89
CA LEU A 161 -18.39 -45.82 -8.08
C LEU A 161 -17.81 -45.38 -6.73
N GLU A 162 -18.67 -45.05 -5.78
CA GLU A 162 -18.28 -44.76 -4.41
C GLU A 162 -17.51 -45.91 -3.80
N TYR A 163 -18.06 -47.11 -3.92
CA TYR A 163 -17.40 -48.33 -3.44
C TYR A 163 -16.02 -48.56 -4.07
N VAL A 164 -15.89 -48.37 -5.40
CA VAL A 164 -14.61 -48.54 -6.11
C VAL A 164 -13.58 -47.54 -5.65
N VAL A 165 -13.95 -46.26 -5.47
CA VAL A 165 -13.03 -45.22 -5.05
C VAL A 165 -12.65 -45.36 -3.58
N GLU A 166 -13.58 -45.72 -2.69
CA GLU A 166 -13.32 -45.99 -1.26
C GLU A 166 -12.39 -47.19 -1.06
N ASN A 167 -12.57 -48.26 -1.84
CA ASN A 167 -11.81 -49.50 -1.72
C ASN A 167 -10.73 -49.65 -2.80
N ALA A 168 -10.32 -48.58 -3.43
CA ALA A 168 -9.30 -48.57 -4.47
C ALA A 168 -7.98 -49.17 -3.96
N PRO A 169 -7.41 -50.20 -4.68
CA PRO A 169 -6.11 -50.73 -4.32
C PRO A 169 -4.99 -49.70 -4.45
N PRO A 170 -3.84 -49.88 -3.76
CA PRO A 170 -2.73 -48.95 -3.83
C PRO A 170 -2.20 -48.67 -5.25
N THR A 171 -2.42 -49.56 -6.17
CA THR A 171 -2.00 -49.43 -7.58
C THR A 171 -2.99 -48.66 -8.44
N LEU A 172 -4.19 -48.34 -7.95
CA LEU A 172 -5.20 -47.62 -8.73
C LEU A 172 -5.18 -46.14 -8.39
N THR A 173 -5.04 -45.31 -9.42
CA THR A 173 -5.31 -43.88 -9.36
C THR A 173 -6.56 -43.56 -10.17
N THR A 174 -7.58 -42.97 -9.54
CA THR A 174 -8.82 -42.62 -10.20
C THR A 174 -8.86 -41.14 -10.44
N ILE A 175 -8.97 -40.68 -11.71
CA ILE A 175 -9.14 -39.29 -12.06
C ILE A 175 -10.60 -39.07 -12.45
N VAL A 176 -11.28 -38.16 -11.72
CA VAL A 176 -12.69 -37.85 -11.96
C VAL A 176 -12.80 -36.41 -12.39
N THR A 177 -13.35 -36.15 -13.58
CA THR A 177 -13.62 -34.78 -14.00
C THR A 177 -15.11 -34.48 -13.99
N GLY A 178 -15.47 -33.23 -13.67
CA GLY A 178 -16.87 -32.83 -13.65
C GLY A 178 -17.05 -31.31 -13.65
N ARG A 179 -18.28 -30.87 -13.99
CA ARG A 179 -18.67 -29.45 -13.81
C ARG A 179 -18.94 -29.13 -12.35
N PHE A 180 -19.41 -30.09 -11.60
CA PHE A 180 -19.60 -30.11 -10.16
C PHE A 180 -19.23 -31.47 -9.61
N ASP A 181 -19.06 -31.57 -8.31
CA ASP A 181 -18.73 -32.84 -7.64
C ASP A 181 -19.82 -33.87 -7.89
N PRO A 182 -19.51 -35.01 -8.46
CA PRO A 182 -20.46 -36.15 -8.44
C PRO A 182 -20.91 -36.40 -6.99
N PRO A 183 -22.19 -36.81 -6.76
CA PRO A 183 -22.74 -36.95 -5.42
C PRO A 183 -22.25 -38.25 -4.72
N LEU A 184 -20.92 -38.30 -4.46
CA LEU A 184 -20.21 -39.33 -3.72
C LEU A 184 -19.74 -38.77 -2.36
N ARG A 185 -19.43 -39.65 -1.40
CA ARG A 185 -18.91 -39.28 -0.08
C ARG A 185 -17.41 -38.94 -0.11
N TRP A 186 -17.03 -37.86 -0.78
CA TRP A 186 -15.63 -37.39 -0.92
C TRP A 186 -14.93 -37.10 0.39
N HIS A 187 -15.68 -36.71 1.44
CA HIS A 187 -15.12 -36.36 2.75
C HIS A 187 -14.34 -37.50 3.41
N GLY A 188 -14.72 -38.79 3.18
CA GLY A 188 -13.98 -39.93 3.71
C GLY A 188 -12.59 -40.06 3.11
N LEU A 189 -12.46 -39.81 1.82
CA LEU A 189 -11.17 -39.77 1.11
C LEU A 189 -10.33 -38.57 1.49
N GLU A 190 -10.98 -37.42 1.70
CA GLU A 190 -10.34 -36.18 2.12
C GLU A 190 -9.71 -36.30 3.51
N LEU A 191 -10.47 -36.87 4.47
CA LEU A 191 -9.99 -37.15 5.83
C LEU A 191 -8.86 -38.18 5.88
N SER A 192 -8.85 -39.14 4.95
CA SER A 192 -7.79 -40.15 4.84
C SER A 192 -6.57 -39.69 4.01
N GLY A 193 -6.57 -38.48 3.50
CA GLY A 193 -5.50 -37.94 2.66
C GLY A 193 -5.41 -38.58 1.27
N ARG A 194 -6.49 -39.26 0.83
CA ARG A 194 -6.55 -39.98 -0.45
C ARG A 194 -7.26 -39.20 -1.56
N LEU A 195 -7.59 -37.94 -1.34
CA LEU A 195 -8.23 -37.05 -2.34
C LEU A 195 -7.36 -35.87 -2.68
N THR A 196 -7.05 -35.69 -3.96
CA THR A 196 -6.47 -34.48 -4.50
C THR A 196 -7.53 -33.71 -5.28
N ARG A 197 -7.84 -32.47 -4.87
CA ARG A 197 -8.80 -31.60 -5.59
C ARG A 197 -8.08 -30.60 -6.48
N LEU A 198 -8.53 -30.48 -7.72
CA LEU A 198 -8.16 -29.42 -8.65
C LEU A 198 -9.42 -28.65 -9.04
N THR A 199 -9.37 -27.32 -8.88
CA THR A 199 -10.50 -26.43 -9.13
C THR A 199 -10.24 -25.53 -10.35
N ALA A 200 -11.16 -24.64 -10.68
CA ALA A 200 -10.98 -23.66 -11.74
C ALA A 200 -9.72 -22.79 -11.57
N ARG A 201 -9.28 -22.61 -10.31
CA ARG A 201 -8.08 -21.80 -10.00
C ARG A 201 -6.79 -22.46 -10.49
N GLU A 202 -6.67 -23.78 -10.31
CA GLU A 202 -5.49 -24.53 -10.73
C GLU A 202 -5.46 -24.75 -12.25
N LEU A 203 -6.63 -24.64 -12.93
CA LEU A 203 -6.72 -24.73 -14.38
C LEU A 203 -6.60 -23.40 -15.08
N ALA A 204 -6.68 -22.26 -14.35
CA ALA A 204 -6.60 -20.93 -14.95
C ALA A 204 -5.25 -20.71 -15.60
N LEU A 205 -5.25 -20.17 -16.84
CA LEU A 205 -4.05 -19.75 -17.54
C LEU A 205 -3.51 -18.46 -16.88
N ASP A 206 -2.21 -18.42 -16.66
CA ASP A 206 -1.50 -17.18 -16.28
C ASP A 206 -1.18 -16.34 -17.52
N ASP A 207 -0.51 -15.19 -17.34
CA ASP A 207 -0.17 -14.28 -18.42
C ASP A 207 0.72 -14.93 -19.48
N GLU A 208 1.67 -15.78 -19.07
CA GLU A 208 2.59 -16.49 -19.97
C GLU A 208 1.83 -17.50 -20.86
N ARG A 209 0.94 -18.28 -20.24
CA ARG A 209 0.14 -19.29 -20.95
C ARG A 209 -0.95 -18.64 -21.78
N THR A 210 -1.52 -17.53 -21.32
CA THR A 210 -2.44 -16.71 -22.10
C THR A 210 -1.73 -16.19 -23.36
N ALA A 211 -0.51 -15.64 -23.23
CA ALA A 211 0.30 -15.24 -24.38
C ALA A 211 0.61 -16.41 -25.32
N ALA A 212 0.93 -17.59 -24.79
CA ALA A 212 1.20 -18.78 -25.58
C ALA A 212 -0.04 -19.25 -26.37
N LEU A 213 -1.24 -19.20 -25.77
CA LEU A 213 -2.49 -19.54 -26.46
C LEU A 213 -2.79 -18.52 -27.57
N LEU A 214 -2.61 -17.23 -27.31
CA LEU A 214 -2.75 -16.17 -28.30
C LEU A 214 -1.76 -16.37 -29.45
N GLY A 215 -0.51 -16.78 -29.16
CA GLY A 215 0.52 -17.13 -30.13
C GLY A 215 0.12 -18.29 -31.07
N GLN A 216 -0.65 -19.29 -30.58
CA GLN A 216 -1.21 -20.36 -31.40
C GLN A 216 -2.17 -19.83 -32.49
N HIS A 217 -2.73 -18.64 -32.28
CA HIS A 217 -3.58 -17.91 -33.25
C HIS A 217 -2.83 -16.79 -33.98
N ASN A 218 -1.47 -16.83 -33.99
CA ASN A 218 -0.59 -15.81 -34.61
C ASN A 218 -0.81 -14.39 -34.06
N LEU A 219 -1.21 -14.26 -32.78
CA LEU A 219 -1.40 -12.99 -32.09
C LEU A 219 -0.23 -12.74 -31.15
N HIS A 220 0.57 -11.70 -31.46
CA HIS A 220 1.62 -11.19 -30.58
C HIS A 220 1.15 -9.85 -30.01
N LEU A 221 0.73 -9.86 -28.75
CA LEU A 221 0.17 -8.70 -28.06
C LEU A 221 1.17 -8.10 -27.08
N SER A 222 0.95 -6.83 -26.71
CA SER A 222 1.73 -6.19 -25.64
C SER A 222 1.39 -6.82 -24.27
N ALA A 223 2.30 -6.68 -23.30
CA ALA A 223 2.04 -7.14 -21.92
C ALA A 223 0.78 -6.47 -21.32
N ALA A 224 0.52 -5.21 -21.65
CA ALA A 224 -0.68 -4.48 -21.21
C ALA A 224 -1.97 -5.08 -21.79
N ASP A 225 -1.95 -5.48 -23.07
CA ASP A 225 -3.11 -6.10 -23.73
C ASP A 225 -3.35 -7.50 -23.17
N ILE A 226 -2.29 -8.28 -22.93
CA ILE A 226 -2.38 -9.60 -22.32
C ILE A 226 -3.00 -9.48 -20.92
N ALA A 227 -2.51 -8.55 -20.08
CA ALA A 227 -3.07 -8.27 -18.77
C ALA A 227 -4.54 -7.79 -18.86
N GLY A 228 -4.90 -7.07 -19.92
CA GLY A 228 -6.29 -6.68 -20.22
C GLY A 228 -7.19 -7.89 -20.48
N ILE A 229 -6.75 -8.81 -21.34
CA ILE A 229 -7.45 -10.07 -21.63
C ILE A 229 -7.53 -10.93 -20.36
N GLN A 230 -6.45 -11.02 -19.61
CA GLN A 230 -6.38 -11.78 -18.38
C GLN A 230 -7.40 -11.29 -17.33
N ARG A 231 -7.53 -9.95 -17.15
CA ARG A 231 -8.57 -9.38 -16.28
C ARG A 231 -10.00 -9.72 -16.71
N LEU A 232 -10.26 -9.79 -18.01
CA LEU A 232 -11.59 -10.12 -18.55
C LEU A 232 -11.90 -11.62 -18.44
N THR A 233 -10.92 -12.47 -18.77
CA THR A 233 -11.11 -13.93 -18.88
C THR A 233 -10.77 -14.67 -17.60
N CYS A 234 -10.09 -14.04 -16.64
CA CYS A 234 -9.52 -14.66 -15.44
C CYS A 234 -8.72 -15.95 -15.76
N GLY A 235 -8.10 -16.03 -16.93
CA GLY A 235 -7.40 -17.22 -17.41
C GLY A 235 -8.29 -18.41 -17.80
N TRP A 236 -9.58 -18.21 -17.97
CA TRP A 236 -10.49 -19.27 -18.43
C TRP A 236 -10.21 -19.67 -19.86
N ALA A 237 -9.68 -20.86 -20.08
CA ALA A 237 -9.09 -21.30 -21.35
C ALA A 237 -10.02 -21.12 -22.57
N ALA A 238 -11.31 -21.49 -22.46
CA ALA A 238 -12.28 -21.30 -23.54
C ALA A 238 -12.48 -19.82 -23.88
N LEU A 239 -12.60 -18.96 -22.88
CA LEU A 239 -12.79 -17.52 -23.08
C LEU A 239 -11.53 -16.87 -23.68
N VAL A 240 -10.32 -17.27 -23.24
CA VAL A 240 -9.06 -16.81 -23.84
C VAL A 240 -8.99 -17.24 -25.31
N ARG A 241 -9.40 -18.46 -25.62
CA ARG A 241 -9.42 -18.98 -27.00
C ARG A 241 -10.45 -18.26 -27.88
N ILE A 242 -11.65 -18.01 -27.38
CA ILE A 242 -12.68 -17.24 -28.08
C ILE A 242 -12.18 -15.80 -28.32
N ALA A 243 -11.54 -15.18 -27.32
CA ALA A 243 -10.92 -13.88 -27.47
C ALA A 243 -9.81 -13.88 -28.55
N ALA A 244 -8.98 -14.93 -28.59
CA ALA A 244 -7.95 -15.10 -29.62
C ALA A 244 -8.56 -15.18 -31.03
N ILE A 245 -9.60 -15.99 -31.21
CA ILE A 245 -10.32 -16.12 -32.49
C ILE A 245 -10.94 -14.79 -32.91
N TYR A 246 -11.59 -14.09 -31.97
CA TYR A 246 -12.21 -12.80 -32.22
C TYR A 246 -11.17 -11.72 -32.63
N LEU A 247 -10.06 -11.63 -31.93
CA LEU A 247 -8.98 -10.69 -32.23
C LEU A 247 -8.27 -11.03 -33.55
N ALA A 248 -8.09 -12.30 -33.88
CA ALA A 248 -7.53 -12.73 -35.14
C ALA A 248 -8.42 -12.38 -36.35
N ALA A 249 -9.76 -12.39 -36.14
CA ALA A 249 -10.73 -11.98 -37.14
C ALA A 249 -10.80 -10.45 -37.35
N ASN A 250 -10.29 -9.63 -36.40
CA ASN A 250 -10.33 -8.18 -36.44
C ASN A 250 -8.92 -7.54 -36.31
N PRO A 251 -8.01 -7.77 -37.30
CA PRO A 251 -6.62 -7.36 -37.18
C PRO A 251 -6.38 -5.86 -37.35
N GLN A 252 -7.29 -5.14 -38.03
CA GLN A 252 -7.10 -3.75 -38.46
C GLN A 252 -7.45 -2.71 -37.35
N ASP A 253 -8.31 -3.07 -36.42
CA ASP A 253 -8.73 -2.18 -35.30
C ASP A 253 -8.67 -2.91 -33.96
N ARG A 254 -7.47 -3.26 -33.57
CA ARG A 254 -7.19 -4.03 -32.35
C ARG A 254 -7.63 -3.36 -31.06
N PRO A 255 -7.42 -2.03 -30.87
CA PRO A 255 -7.90 -1.34 -29.66
C PRO A 255 -9.43 -1.41 -29.50
N THR A 256 -10.18 -1.17 -30.59
CA THR A 256 -11.64 -1.28 -30.58
C THR A 256 -12.10 -2.74 -30.38
N ALA A 257 -11.39 -3.72 -30.95
CA ALA A 257 -11.68 -5.14 -30.74
C ALA A 257 -11.46 -5.56 -29.31
N LEU A 258 -10.38 -5.11 -28.65
CA LEU A 258 -10.14 -5.34 -27.21
C LEU A 258 -11.20 -4.69 -26.34
N ALA A 259 -11.61 -3.47 -26.64
CA ALA A 259 -12.72 -2.79 -25.94
C ALA A 259 -14.07 -3.50 -26.15
N ALA A 260 -14.28 -4.07 -27.33
CA ALA A 260 -15.50 -4.84 -27.63
C ALA A 260 -15.55 -6.17 -26.87
N LEU A 261 -14.40 -6.81 -26.58
CA LEU A 261 -14.37 -8.03 -25.76
C LEU A 261 -14.99 -7.82 -24.38
N ALA A 262 -14.81 -6.64 -23.76
CA ALA A 262 -15.41 -6.31 -22.48
C ALA A 262 -16.95 -6.27 -22.50
N ARG A 263 -17.57 -6.18 -23.69
CA ARG A 263 -19.02 -6.15 -23.89
C ARG A 263 -19.62 -7.51 -24.27
N ALA A 264 -18.88 -8.59 -24.08
CA ALA A 264 -19.26 -9.98 -24.40
C ALA A 264 -19.82 -10.15 -25.85
N PRO A 265 -18.95 -10.21 -26.87
CA PRO A 265 -19.35 -10.46 -28.28
C PRO A 265 -20.19 -11.72 -28.41
N HIS A 266 -20.97 -11.83 -29.52
CA HIS A 266 -21.89 -12.95 -29.77
C HIS A 266 -21.29 -14.34 -29.49
N ALA A 267 -20.08 -14.61 -29.91
CA ALA A 267 -19.44 -15.92 -29.69
C ALA A 267 -19.25 -16.27 -28.20
N ILE A 268 -19.00 -15.24 -27.36
CA ILE A 268 -18.89 -15.41 -25.89
C ILE A 268 -20.30 -15.61 -25.31
N SER A 269 -21.27 -14.80 -25.76
CA SER A 269 -22.66 -14.93 -25.34
C SER A 269 -23.22 -16.30 -25.69
N ASP A 270 -23.01 -16.81 -26.89
CA ASP A 270 -23.46 -18.15 -27.33
C ASP A 270 -22.85 -19.26 -26.48
N PHE A 271 -21.55 -19.14 -26.15
CA PHE A 271 -20.88 -20.06 -25.25
C PHE A 271 -21.48 -20.04 -23.83
N LEU A 272 -21.66 -18.84 -23.25
CA LEU A 272 -22.22 -18.70 -21.89
C LEU A 272 -23.66 -19.22 -21.82
N VAL A 273 -24.48 -18.92 -22.79
CA VAL A 273 -25.88 -19.41 -22.87
C VAL A 273 -25.92 -20.91 -23.04
N GLY A 274 -25.17 -21.45 -24.02
CA GLY A 274 -25.19 -22.90 -24.32
C GLY A 274 -24.65 -23.75 -23.18
N GLU A 275 -23.59 -23.30 -22.54
CA GLU A 275 -22.87 -24.14 -21.58
C GLU A 275 -23.21 -23.89 -20.11
N LEU A 276 -23.63 -22.68 -19.75
CA LEU A 276 -23.86 -22.29 -18.35
C LEU A 276 -25.32 -22.00 -18.02
N LEU A 277 -26.04 -21.27 -18.87
CA LEU A 277 -27.33 -20.70 -18.53
C LEU A 277 -28.52 -21.49 -19.07
N GLY A 278 -28.38 -22.22 -20.17
CA GLY A 278 -29.48 -22.88 -20.88
C GLY A 278 -30.19 -23.99 -20.09
N ALA A 279 -29.59 -24.49 -19.02
CA ALA A 279 -30.16 -25.55 -18.15
C ALA A 279 -30.71 -24.98 -16.83
N LEU A 280 -30.61 -23.65 -16.58
CA LEU A 280 -31.03 -23.03 -15.33
C LEU A 280 -32.54 -22.78 -15.31
N PRO A 281 -33.21 -22.92 -14.14
CA PRO A 281 -34.59 -22.51 -13.94
C PRO A 281 -34.75 -20.98 -14.09
N ASP A 282 -35.97 -20.54 -14.49
CA ASP A 282 -36.28 -19.11 -14.69
C ASP A 282 -36.02 -18.26 -13.45
N ASP A 283 -36.29 -18.78 -12.24
CA ASP A 283 -36.03 -18.08 -10.98
C ASP A 283 -34.53 -17.86 -10.77
N ALA A 284 -33.69 -18.84 -11.11
CA ALA A 284 -32.23 -18.69 -11.04
C ALA A 284 -31.70 -17.69 -12.06
N LEU A 285 -32.25 -17.66 -13.27
CA LEU A 285 -31.90 -16.67 -14.29
C LEU A 285 -32.33 -15.26 -13.83
N HIS A 286 -33.51 -15.10 -13.26
CA HIS A 286 -33.97 -13.83 -12.71
C HIS A 286 -33.04 -13.33 -11.56
N PHE A 287 -32.63 -14.24 -10.68
CA PHE A 287 -31.65 -13.96 -9.63
C PHE A 287 -30.34 -13.43 -10.22
N LEU A 288 -29.78 -14.14 -11.20
CA LEU A 288 -28.52 -13.75 -11.85
C LEU A 288 -28.62 -12.36 -12.49
N LEU A 289 -29.70 -12.07 -13.20
CA LEU A 289 -29.89 -10.76 -13.86
C LEU A 289 -30.01 -9.61 -12.86
N ALA A 290 -30.70 -9.81 -11.75
CA ALA A 290 -30.88 -8.77 -10.74
C ALA A 290 -29.60 -8.56 -9.91
N THR A 291 -28.90 -9.63 -9.51
CA THR A 291 -27.70 -9.56 -8.67
C THR A 291 -26.42 -9.27 -9.47
N ALA A 292 -26.47 -9.29 -10.81
CA ALA A 292 -25.38 -8.79 -11.66
C ALA A 292 -25.30 -7.25 -11.70
N VAL A 293 -26.38 -6.54 -11.32
CA VAL A 293 -26.42 -5.07 -11.33
C VAL A 293 -25.35 -4.46 -10.42
N PRO A 294 -25.20 -4.84 -9.12
CA PRO A 294 -24.02 -4.46 -8.34
C PRO A 294 -22.77 -5.20 -8.81
N GLU A 295 -21.60 -4.63 -8.53
CA GLU A 295 -20.31 -5.29 -8.85
C GLU A 295 -20.08 -6.53 -8.00
N GLU A 296 -20.44 -6.42 -6.72
CA GLU A 296 -20.40 -7.47 -5.72
C GLU A 296 -21.70 -7.42 -4.91
N PHE A 297 -22.13 -8.54 -4.39
CA PHE A 297 -23.34 -8.62 -3.57
C PHE A 297 -23.14 -9.56 -2.36
N SER A 298 -23.77 -9.22 -1.25
CA SER A 298 -23.93 -10.10 -0.11
C SER A 298 -25.29 -10.81 -0.20
N VAL A 299 -25.49 -11.84 0.63
CA VAL A 299 -26.81 -12.49 0.74
C VAL A 299 -27.88 -11.49 1.13
N ALA A 300 -27.57 -10.51 2.00
CA ALA A 300 -28.51 -9.48 2.42
C ALA A 300 -28.93 -8.57 1.26
N LEU A 301 -27.97 -8.11 0.43
CA LEU A 301 -28.29 -7.33 -0.76
C LEU A 301 -29.08 -8.15 -1.78
N ALA A 302 -28.70 -9.40 -2.01
CA ALA A 302 -29.44 -10.29 -2.91
C ALA A 302 -30.92 -10.46 -2.46
N THR A 303 -31.15 -10.62 -1.14
CA THR A 303 -32.49 -10.73 -0.57
C THR A 303 -33.31 -9.45 -0.78
N GLU A 304 -32.68 -8.27 -0.67
CA GLU A 304 -33.33 -6.99 -0.99
C GLU A 304 -33.74 -6.88 -2.47
N LEU A 305 -32.94 -7.42 -3.38
CA LEU A 305 -33.16 -7.33 -4.83
C LEU A 305 -34.19 -8.34 -5.36
N VAL A 306 -34.19 -9.58 -4.85
CA VAL A 306 -35.00 -10.68 -5.40
C VAL A 306 -35.92 -11.37 -4.38
N GLY A 307 -35.83 -11.03 -3.09
CA GLY A 307 -36.68 -11.55 -2.03
C GLY A 307 -36.10 -12.76 -1.29
N GLU A 308 -36.90 -13.38 -0.43
CA GLU A 308 -36.56 -14.43 0.53
C GLU A 308 -35.94 -15.71 -0.08
N SER A 309 -36.16 -15.97 -1.38
CA SER A 309 -35.59 -17.12 -2.09
C SER A 309 -34.09 -16.97 -2.40
N ALA A 310 -33.51 -15.78 -2.23
CA ALA A 310 -32.14 -15.46 -2.61
C ALA A 310 -31.08 -16.43 -2.03
N PRO A 311 -31.09 -16.77 -0.72
CA PRO A 311 -30.09 -17.67 -0.15
C PRO A 311 -30.13 -19.07 -0.79
N ALA A 312 -31.33 -19.63 -0.97
CA ALA A 312 -31.48 -20.97 -1.54
C ALA A 312 -31.08 -21.01 -3.03
N THR A 313 -31.41 -19.97 -3.78
CA THR A 313 -31.00 -19.86 -5.19
C THR A 313 -29.50 -19.69 -5.32
N LEU A 314 -28.85 -18.89 -4.48
CA LEU A 314 -27.39 -18.74 -4.46
C LEU A 314 -26.69 -20.07 -4.14
N GLU A 315 -27.17 -20.79 -3.13
CA GLU A 315 -26.64 -22.11 -2.78
C GLU A 315 -26.77 -23.11 -3.94
N TYR A 316 -27.92 -23.12 -4.62
CA TYR A 316 -28.13 -23.92 -5.82
C TYR A 316 -27.11 -23.59 -6.92
N LEU A 317 -26.86 -22.29 -7.19
CA LEU A 317 -25.92 -21.84 -8.22
C LEU A 317 -24.47 -22.22 -7.86
N LEU A 318 -24.08 -22.09 -6.59
CA LEU A 318 -22.77 -22.48 -6.10
C LEU A 318 -22.55 -23.99 -6.19
N ARG A 319 -23.55 -24.81 -5.83
CA ARG A 319 -23.50 -26.28 -5.99
C ARG A 319 -23.36 -26.72 -7.45
N ASN A 320 -23.93 -25.96 -8.37
CA ASN A 320 -23.77 -26.18 -9.80
C ASN A 320 -22.49 -25.54 -10.38
N ASN A 321 -21.58 -25.12 -9.51
CA ASN A 321 -20.27 -24.58 -9.87
C ASN A 321 -20.35 -23.43 -10.89
N LEU A 322 -21.38 -22.58 -10.76
CA LEU A 322 -21.45 -21.34 -11.57
C LEU A 322 -20.22 -20.47 -11.21
N PRO A 323 -19.60 -19.77 -12.16
CA PRO A 323 -18.39 -18.99 -11.91
C PRO A 323 -18.69 -17.74 -11.06
N ILE A 324 -18.92 -17.98 -9.77
CA ILE A 324 -19.13 -16.99 -8.71
C ILE A 324 -17.94 -17.08 -7.76
N THR A 325 -17.24 -15.96 -7.57
CA THR A 325 -16.15 -15.85 -6.60
C THR A 325 -16.73 -15.38 -5.27
N CYS A 326 -16.22 -15.93 -4.15
CA CYS A 326 -16.65 -15.57 -2.81
C CYS A 326 -15.46 -15.05 -2.01
N VAL A 327 -15.61 -13.89 -1.37
CA VAL A 327 -14.58 -13.25 -0.54
C VAL A 327 -15.22 -12.83 0.80
N ALA A 328 -14.58 -13.21 1.91
CA ALA A 328 -15.01 -12.75 3.23
C ALA A 328 -14.49 -11.31 3.47
N ARG A 329 -15.41 -10.37 3.72
CA ARG A 329 -15.08 -8.98 4.09
C ARG A 329 -16.02 -8.52 5.20
N TYR A 330 -15.47 -7.86 6.20
CA TYR A 330 -16.23 -7.28 7.33
C TYR A 330 -17.15 -8.28 8.07
N GLY A 331 -16.77 -9.56 8.09
CA GLY A 331 -17.57 -10.63 8.73
C GLY A 331 -18.70 -11.18 7.87
N GLU A 332 -18.84 -10.73 6.62
CA GLU A 332 -19.83 -11.22 5.65
C GLU A 332 -19.15 -11.81 4.42
N LEU A 333 -19.88 -12.72 3.73
CA LEU A 333 -19.45 -13.27 2.45
C LEU A 333 -19.98 -12.42 1.30
N TRP A 334 -19.06 -11.90 0.51
CA TRP A 334 -19.35 -11.15 -0.69
C TRP A 334 -19.12 -11.99 -1.93
N HIS A 335 -20.04 -11.91 -2.88
CA HIS A 335 -20.06 -12.71 -4.10
C HIS A 335 -19.92 -11.79 -5.30
N SER A 336 -19.11 -12.23 -6.28
CA SER A 336 -18.95 -11.54 -7.56
C SER A 336 -18.97 -12.54 -8.70
N TYR A 337 -19.59 -12.15 -9.81
CA TYR A 337 -19.60 -12.97 -11.01
C TYR A 337 -18.30 -12.83 -11.79
N HIS A 338 -17.91 -13.91 -12.50
CA HIS A 338 -16.85 -13.81 -13.50
C HIS A 338 -17.12 -12.61 -14.45
N PRO A 339 -16.11 -11.76 -14.77
CA PRO A 339 -16.31 -10.51 -15.52
C PRO A 339 -17.10 -10.68 -16.83
N MET A 340 -16.78 -11.69 -17.63
CA MET A 340 -17.47 -11.95 -18.89
C MET A 340 -18.92 -12.41 -18.67
N LEU A 341 -19.18 -13.22 -17.65
CA LEU A 341 -20.55 -13.61 -17.29
C LEU A 341 -21.34 -12.40 -16.83
N ARG A 342 -20.74 -11.54 -15.97
CA ARG A 342 -21.40 -10.32 -15.52
C ARG A 342 -21.73 -9.37 -16.68
N ALA A 343 -20.78 -9.17 -17.61
CA ALA A 343 -20.99 -8.33 -18.80
C ALA A 343 -22.17 -8.85 -19.65
N TYR A 344 -22.27 -10.17 -19.86
CA TYR A 344 -23.39 -10.79 -20.54
C TYR A 344 -24.73 -10.56 -19.77
N LEU A 345 -24.73 -10.85 -18.45
CA LEU A 345 -25.92 -10.69 -17.60
C LEU A 345 -26.42 -9.24 -17.57
N LEU A 346 -25.52 -8.25 -17.55
CA LEU A 346 -25.88 -6.84 -17.62
C LEU A 346 -26.49 -6.47 -18.98
N ALA A 347 -25.92 -6.95 -20.07
CA ALA A 347 -26.47 -6.74 -21.40
C ALA A 347 -27.87 -7.37 -21.53
N GLU A 348 -28.05 -8.57 -21.01
CA GLU A 348 -29.33 -9.26 -21.01
C GLU A 348 -30.35 -8.62 -20.07
N ALA A 349 -29.92 -8.13 -18.89
CA ALA A 349 -30.76 -7.37 -17.97
C ALA A 349 -31.24 -6.05 -18.62
N ALA A 350 -30.36 -5.38 -19.37
CA ALA A 350 -30.73 -4.18 -20.12
C ALA A 350 -31.80 -4.45 -21.20
N ARG A 351 -31.77 -5.64 -21.79
CA ARG A 351 -32.78 -6.06 -22.81
C ARG A 351 -34.08 -6.54 -22.19
N THR A 352 -34.03 -7.34 -21.12
CA THR A 352 -35.20 -8.04 -20.57
C THR A 352 -35.83 -7.31 -19.37
N LEU A 353 -35.01 -6.58 -18.59
CA LEU A 353 -35.46 -5.86 -17.37
C LEU A 353 -35.39 -4.34 -17.50
N ALA A 354 -35.37 -3.78 -18.72
CA ALA A 354 -35.19 -2.34 -18.98
C ALA A 354 -36.06 -1.44 -18.06
N ASN A 355 -37.33 -1.81 -17.86
CA ASN A 355 -38.27 -1.07 -17.01
C ASN A 355 -37.99 -1.24 -15.49
N ARG A 356 -37.29 -2.28 -15.10
CA ARG A 356 -36.97 -2.60 -13.68
C ARG A 356 -35.58 -2.12 -13.27
N LEU A 357 -34.65 -1.93 -14.21
CA LEU A 357 -33.28 -1.51 -13.93
C LEU A 357 -33.15 -0.25 -13.07
N PRO A 358 -33.91 0.84 -13.35
CA PRO A 358 -33.84 2.04 -12.51
C PRO A 358 -34.29 1.78 -11.06
N ARG A 359 -35.18 0.81 -10.84
CA ARG A 359 -35.59 0.39 -9.50
C ARG A 359 -34.51 -0.41 -8.83
N LEU A 360 -33.87 -1.37 -9.53
CA LEU A 360 -32.76 -2.15 -9.00
C LEU A 360 -31.60 -1.24 -8.61
N HIS A 361 -31.20 -0.28 -9.44
CA HIS A 361 -30.16 0.69 -9.10
C HIS A 361 -30.53 1.52 -7.87
N ARG A 362 -31.79 1.94 -7.72
CA ARG A 362 -32.25 2.66 -6.51
C ARG A 362 -32.19 1.80 -5.26
N SER A 363 -32.61 0.54 -5.33
CA SER A 363 -32.49 -0.41 -4.21
C SER A 363 -31.02 -0.65 -3.84
N CYS A 364 -30.14 -0.88 -4.83
CA CYS A 364 -28.70 -1.00 -4.59
C CYS A 364 -28.12 0.25 -3.93
N SER A 365 -28.44 1.45 -4.47
CA SER A 365 -27.89 2.68 -3.90
C SER A 365 -28.35 2.91 -2.47
N ALA A 366 -29.63 2.68 -2.16
CA ALA A 366 -30.15 2.81 -0.80
C ALA A 366 -29.47 1.82 0.14
N TRP A 367 -29.38 0.55 -0.26
CA TRP A 367 -28.74 -0.49 0.55
C TRP A 367 -27.26 -0.16 0.83
N PHE A 368 -26.48 0.26 -0.20
CA PHE A 368 -25.08 0.62 -0.01
C PHE A 368 -24.89 1.87 0.87
N ILE A 369 -25.83 2.83 0.82
CA ILE A 369 -25.81 4.00 1.73
C ILE A 369 -26.04 3.53 3.18
N ASP A 370 -27.06 2.70 3.43
CA ASP A 370 -27.36 2.15 4.76
C ASP A 370 -26.20 1.29 5.30
N ALA A 371 -25.54 0.54 4.42
CA ALA A 371 -24.32 -0.23 4.71
C ALA A 371 -23.06 0.64 4.88
N ARG A 372 -23.17 1.98 4.79
CA ARG A 372 -22.06 2.94 4.86
C ARG A 372 -20.97 2.76 3.79
N MET A 373 -21.37 2.33 2.60
CA MET A 373 -20.54 2.12 1.42
C MET A 373 -20.85 3.12 0.29
N PRO A 374 -20.64 4.44 0.48
CA PRO A 374 -21.06 5.45 -0.49
C PRO A 374 -20.34 5.37 -1.84
N SER A 375 -19.10 4.83 -1.86
CA SER A 375 -18.35 4.62 -3.11
C SER A 375 -19.07 3.61 -4.04
N ALA A 376 -19.59 2.53 -3.49
CA ALA A 376 -20.42 1.56 -4.23
C ALA A 376 -21.77 2.15 -4.62
N ALA A 377 -22.42 2.93 -3.74
CA ALA A 377 -23.68 3.59 -4.00
C ALA A 377 -23.61 4.57 -5.18
N LEU A 378 -22.51 5.29 -5.35
CA LEU A 378 -22.31 6.30 -6.39
C LEU A 378 -22.57 5.75 -7.79
N HIS A 379 -22.07 4.55 -8.12
CA HIS A 379 -22.27 3.91 -9.41
C HIS A 379 -23.78 3.77 -9.73
N HIS A 380 -24.56 3.39 -8.72
CA HIS A 380 -25.99 3.17 -8.88
C HIS A 380 -26.80 4.48 -8.93
N VAL A 381 -26.37 5.50 -8.21
CA VAL A 381 -26.98 6.83 -8.28
C VAL A 381 -26.78 7.43 -9.67
N LEU A 382 -25.60 7.30 -10.26
CA LEU A 382 -25.29 7.80 -11.61
C LEU A 382 -26.02 7.03 -12.72
N ALA A 383 -26.35 5.76 -12.50
CA ALA A 383 -27.07 4.94 -13.47
C ALA A 383 -28.56 5.29 -13.58
N VAL A 384 -29.11 6.06 -12.64
CA VAL A 384 -30.54 6.47 -12.66
C VAL A 384 -30.64 7.90 -13.17
N PRO A 385 -31.31 8.17 -14.30
CA PRO A 385 -31.51 9.53 -14.82
C PRO A 385 -32.27 10.41 -13.82
N GLY A 386 -31.74 11.59 -13.50
CA GLY A 386 -32.43 12.59 -12.69
C GLY A 386 -31.54 13.27 -11.67
N HIS A 387 -31.37 14.59 -11.79
CA HIS A 387 -30.51 15.42 -10.94
C HIS A 387 -30.84 15.46 -9.43
N PRO A 388 -32.09 15.38 -8.96
CA PRO A 388 -32.37 15.56 -7.54
C PRO A 388 -31.72 14.50 -6.62
N GLN A 389 -31.64 13.27 -7.08
CA GLN A 389 -31.04 12.19 -6.29
C GLN A 389 -29.51 12.32 -6.25
N LEU A 390 -28.88 12.66 -7.37
CA LEU A 390 -27.44 12.88 -7.46
C LEU A 390 -27.04 14.13 -6.67
N SER A 391 -27.79 15.23 -6.78
CA SER A 391 -27.56 16.45 -6.00
C SER A 391 -27.62 16.18 -4.50
N ARG A 392 -28.59 15.42 -4.05
CA ARG A 392 -28.72 14.99 -2.65
C ARG A 392 -27.54 14.12 -2.23
N PHE A 393 -27.17 13.14 -3.05
CA PHE A 393 -26.05 12.24 -2.79
C PHE A 393 -24.73 13.01 -2.68
N ILE A 394 -24.43 13.93 -3.61
CA ILE A 394 -23.22 14.75 -3.57
C ILE A 394 -23.16 15.56 -2.28
N ARG A 395 -24.27 16.21 -1.90
CA ARG A 395 -24.36 16.99 -0.68
C ARG A 395 -24.13 16.14 0.57
N GLU A 396 -24.77 14.97 0.68
CA GLU A 396 -24.78 14.14 1.88
C GLU A 396 -23.55 13.23 2.00
N HIS A 397 -22.97 12.78 0.87
CA HIS A 397 -21.89 11.78 0.84
C HIS A 397 -20.61 12.23 0.11
N GLY A 398 -20.68 13.32 -0.67
CA GLY A 398 -19.52 13.85 -1.39
C GLY A 398 -18.34 14.16 -0.48
N PRO A 399 -18.49 14.91 0.63
CA PRO A 399 -17.41 15.16 1.58
C PRO A 399 -16.78 13.87 2.12
N ARG A 400 -17.60 12.89 2.46
CA ARG A 400 -17.11 11.59 2.95
C ARG A 400 -16.28 10.84 1.92
N LEU A 401 -16.69 10.87 0.65
CA LEU A 401 -15.93 10.25 -0.45
C LEU A 401 -14.58 10.94 -0.65
N VAL A 402 -14.60 12.27 -0.69
CA VAL A 402 -13.39 13.08 -0.89
C VAL A 402 -12.41 12.89 0.26
N PHE A 403 -12.84 13.14 1.48
CA PHE A 403 -12.00 13.03 2.67
C PHE A 403 -11.75 11.57 3.11
N GLY A 404 -12.54 10.61 2.60
CA GLY A 404 -12.31 9.17 2.77
C GLY A 404 -11.18 8.61 1.89
N GLY A 405 -10.76 9.34 0.85
CA GLY A 405 -9.73 8.93 -0.11
C GLY A 405 -10.27 8.39 -1.44
N ASP A 406 -11.59 8.37 -1.62
CA ASP A 406 -12.26 7.96 -2.87
C ASP A 406 -12.45 9.15 -3.85
N GLY A 407 -11.89 10.32 -3.51
CA GLY A 407 -12.00 11.56 -4.30
C GLY A 407 -11.69 11.40 -5.78
N PRO A 408 -10.54 10.81 -6.19
CA PRO A 408 -10.22 10.63 -7.60
C PRO A 408 -11.27 9.82 -8.36
N SER A 409 -11.74 8.72 -7.79
CA SER A 409 -12.80 7.88 -8.40
C SER A 409 -14.14 8.60 -8.44
N PHE A 410 -14.46 9.36 -7.40
CA PHE A 410 -15.68 10.18 -7.33
C PHE A 410 -15.69 11.22 -8.44
N PHE A 411 -14.64 12.00 -8.61
CA PHE A 411 -14.58 13.05 -9.62
C PHE A 411 -14.50 12.50 -11.04
N ALA A 412 -13.73 11.42 -11.29
CA ALA A 412 -13.69 10.79 -12.61
C ALA A 412 -15.07 10.34 -13.09
N ARG A 413 -15.91 9.80 -12.18
CA ARG A 413 -17.30 9.42 -12.52
C ARG A 413 -18.24 10.61 -12.64
N LEU A 414 -17.97 11.70 -11.92
CA LEU A 414 -18.80 12.90 -11.96
C LEU A 414 -18.56 13.73 -13.24
N ASP A 415 -17.35 13.69 -13.79
CA ASP A 415 -16.99 14.37 -15.03
C ASP A 415 -17.83 13.91 -16.23
N ASP A 416 -18.30 12.67 -16.21
CA ASP A 416 -19.20 12.13 -17.24
C ASP A 416 -20.60 12.76 -17.19
N VAL A 417 -20.98 13.48 -16.13
CA VAL A 417 -22.34 13.99 -15.90
C VAL A 417 -22.48 15.49 -16.24
N GLY A 418 -21.39 16.19 -16.56
CA GLY A 418 -21.35 17.55 -17.11
C GLY A 418 -21.86 18.65 -16.19
N GLU A 419 -23.18 18.80 -16.02
CA GLU A 419 -23.78 19.99 -15.36
C GLU A 419 -23.42 20.19 -13.87
N LEU A 420 -23.20 19.12 -13.10
CA LEU A 420 -22.85 19.20 -11.67
C LEU A 420 -21.35 19.30 -11.42
N ALA A 421 -20.52 19.00 -12.42
CA ALA A 421 -19.07 19.09 -12.31
C ALA A 421 -18.61 20.55 -12.11
N ASP A 422 -19.35 21.54 -12.61
CA ASP A 422 -19.07 22.97 -12.52
C ASP A 422 -19.73 23.64 -11.28
N ASP A 423 -20.48 22.90 -10.46
CA ASP A 423 -21.04 23.44 -9.21
C ASP A 423 -19.93 23.87 -8.24
N GLN A 424 -20.05 25.06 -7.66
CA GLN A 424 -19.03 25.65 -6.80
C GLN A 424 -18.67 24.78 -5.60
N PHE A 425 -19.62 24.05 -5.01
CA PHE A 425 -19.36 23.11 -3.92
C PHE A 425 -18.49 21.93 -4.37
N VAL A 426 -18.77 21.38 -5.56
CA VAL A 426 -17.99 20.32 -6.17
C VAL A 426 -16.57 20.78 -6.49
N GLN A 427 -16.42 21.99 -7.04
CA GLN A 427 -15.11 22.58 -7.32
C GLN A 427 -14.27 22.77 -6.06
N LEU A 428 -14.86 23.27 -4.97
CA LEU A 428 -14.16 23.38 -3.67
C LEU A 428 -13.74 22.01 -3.12
N LEU A 429 -14.58 20.99 -3.26
CA LEU A 429 -14.20 19.62 -2.88
C LEU A 429 -13.04 19.06 -3.75
N ARG A 430 -12.99 19.41 -5.06
CA ARG A 430 -11.87 19.05 -5.94
C ARG A 430 -10.54 19.67 -5.48
N ILE A 431 -10.60 20.94 -5.09
CA ILE A 431 -9.41 21.63 -4.58
C ILE A 431 -8.95 20.97 -3.29
N ALA A 432 -9.85 20.69 -2.35
CA ALA A 432 -9.51 20.00 -1.10
C ALA A 432 -8.90 18.61 -1.34
N GLU A 433 -9.37 17.88 -2.36
CA GLU A 433 -8.79 16.62 -2.78
C GLU A 433 -7.39 16.79 -3.40
N ALA A 434 -7.21 17.78 -4.29
CA ALA A 434 -5.91 18.08 -4.88
C ALA A 434 -4.87 18.50 -3.82
N VAL A 435 -5.29 19.31 -2.81
CA VAL A 435 -4.44 19.63 -1.63
C VAL A 435 -4.02 18.36 -0.91
N SER A 436 -4.96 17.41 -0.69
CA SER A 436 -4.66 16.17 0.02
C SER A 436 -3.60 15.31 -0.69
N ARG A 437 -3.47 15.44 -2.02
CA ARG A 437 -2.43 14.80 -2.85
C ARG A 437 -1.16 15.62 -3.01
N GLY A 438 -1.14 16.87 -2.52
CA GLY A 438 -0.02 17.79 -2.73
C GLY A 438 0.10 18.30 -4.17
N ASP A 439 -0.96 18.27 -4.96
CA ASP A 439 -0.98 18.68 -6.37
C ASP A 439 -1.16 20.21 -6.48
N VAL A 440 -0.07 20.94 -6.31
CA VAL A 440 -0.05 22.42 -6.36
C VAL A 440 -0.58 22.95 -7.70
N ALA A 441 -0.24 22.29 -8.82
CA ALA A 441 -0.66 22.74 -10.14
C ALA A 441 -2.18 22.65 -10.32
N ALA A 442 -2.77 21.54 -9.91
CA ALA A 442 -4.22 21.37 -9.94
C ALA A 442 -4.92 22.36 -9.01
N CYS A 443 -4.40 22.55 -7.77
CA CYS A 443 -4.96 23.51 -6.81
C CYS A 443 -5.03 24.91 -7.38
N THR A 444 -3.92 25.40 -7.97
CA THR A 444 -3.84 26.74 -8.56
C THR A 444 -4.80 26.88 -9.73
N ALA A 445 -4.81 25.91 -10.66
CA ALA A 445 -5.68 25.95 -11.82
C ALA A 445 -7.19 25.96 -11.47
N TYR A 446 -7.59 25.22 -10.44
CA TYR A 446 -9.00 25.22 -9.98
C TYR A 446 -9.33 26.50 -9.21
N LEU A 447 -8.42 27.07 -8.41
CA LEU A 447 -8.63 28.35 -7.74
C LEU A 447 -8.78 29.50 -8.73
N ASP A 448 -7.91 29.60 -9.74
CA ASP A 448 -7.99 30.61 -10.80
C ASP A 448 -9.33 30.54 -11.53
N ARG A 449 -9.84 29.33 -11.77
CA ARG A 449 -11.18 29.14 -12.37
C ARG A 449 -12.30 29.65 -11.46
N LEU A 450 -12.22 29.34 -10.15
CA LEU A 450 -13.20 29.80 -9.16
C LEU A 450 -13.20 31.33 -8.98
N GLU A 451 -12.06 32.02 -9.19
CA GLU A 451 -11.94 33.48 -9.11
C GLU A 451 -12.41 34.15 -10.39
N ALA A 452 -12.25 33.51 -11.55
CA ALA A 452 -12.68 34.04 -12.85
C ALA A 452 -14.20 34.06 -13.03
N GLU A 453 -14.94 33.18 -12.34
CA GLU A 453 -16.40 33.11 -12.41
C GLU A 453 -17.03 33.85 -11.21
N PRO A 454 -17.97 34.78 -11.43
CA PRO A 454 -18.68 35.42 -10.32
C PRO A 454 -19.44 34.35 -9.51
N CYS A 455 -19.38 34.44 -8.18
CA CYS A 455 -20.01 33.52 -7.23
C CYS A 455 -21.49 33.26 -7.61
N SER A 456 -21.71 32.23 -8.45
CA SER A 456 -23.04 31.68 -8.63
C SER A 456 -23.35 30.84 -7.39
N ALA A 457 -24.52 31.05 -6.80
CA ALA A 457 -24.98 30.26 -5.68
C ALA A 457 -24.99 28.76 -6.08
N SER A 458 -24.37 27.88 -5.30
CA SER A 458 -24.48 26.43 -5.51
C SER A 458 -25.94 26.00 -5.43
N ALA A 459 -26.35 25.16 -6.35
CA ALA A 459 -27.67 24.51 -6.27
C ALA A 459 -27.68 23.37 -5.23
N LEU A 460 -26.49 22.95 -4.76
CA LEU A 460 -26.31 21.78 -3.88
C LEU A 460 -26.38 22.14 -2.40
N VAL A 461 -25.79 23.27 -1.98
CA VAL A 461 -25.60 23.60 -0.55
C VAL A 461 -25.93 25.08 -0.25
N PRO A 462 -26.24 25.41 1.02
CA PRO A 462 -26.43 26.80 1.45
C PRO A 462 -25.18 27.67 1.28
N ALA A 463 -25.36 28.96 1.06
CA ALA A 463 -24.23 29.89 0.94
C ALA A 463 -23.29 29.93 2.15
N SER A 464 -23.80 29.67 3.37
CA SER A 464 -22.98 29.59 4.58
C SER A 464 -21.95 28.46 4.52
N TRP A 465 -22.31 27.32 3.94
CA TRP A 465 -21.39 26.19 3.74
C TRP A 465 -20.30 26.54 2.74
N LEU A 466 -20.68 27.18 1.62
CA LEU A 466 -19.71 27.60 0.60
C LEU A 466 -18.69 28.58 1.16
N ILE A 467 -19.13 29.58 1.94
CA ILE A 467 -18.23 30.56 2.55
C ILE A 467 -17.24 29.85 3.50
N ALA A 468 -17.75 29.00 4.37
CA ALA A 468 -16.92 28.29 5.34
C ALA A 468 -15.91 27.34 4.64
N LEU A 469 -16.38 26.57 3.66
CA LEU A 469 -15.51 25.66 2.90
C LEU A 469 -14.49 26.42 2.07
N ARG A 470 -14.88 27.50 1.39
CA ARG A 470 -13.95 28.35 0.61
C ARG A 470 -12.86 28.92 1.50
N THR A 471 -13.21 29.44 2.69
CA THR A 471 -12.22 29.96 3.65
C THR A 471 -11.22 28.89 4.03
N ALA A 472 -11.68 27.68 4.33
CA ALA A 472 -10.81 26.55 4.70
C ALA A 472 -9.91 26.09 3.53
N VAL A 473 -10.48 25.96 2.33
CA VAL A 473 -9.75 25.52 1.13
C VAL A 473 -8.69 26.55 0.71
N VAL A 474 -9.02 27.85 0.69
CA VAL A 474 -8.06 28.92 0.36
C VAL A 474 -6.92 28.94 1.35
N ALA A 475 -7.22 28.77 2.65
CA ALA A 475 -6.20 28.69 3.68
C ALA A 475 -5.30 27.45 3.52
N ASP A 476 -5.88 26.30 3.18
CA ASP A 476 -5.15 25.05 2.98
C ASP A 476 -4.22 25.12 1.74
N VAL A 477 -4.70 25.69 0.64
CA VAL A 477 -3.88 25.94 -0.57
C VAL A 477 -2.77 26.94 -0.28
N ALA A 478 -3.02 28.02 0.47
CA ALA A 478 -1.99 28.96 0.86
C ALA A 478 -0.86 28.27 1.66
N VAL A 479 -1.22 27.43 2.62
CA VAL A 479 -0.24 26.61 3.36
C VAL A 479 0.55 25.66 2.45
N LEU A 480 -0.14 24.99 1.51
CA LEU A 480 0.50 24.06 0.57
C LEU A 480 1.49 24.78 -0.38
N THR A 481 1.12 25.97 -0.85
CA THR A 481 1.95 26.78 -1.78
C THR A 481 3.02 27.62 -1.07
N GLY A 482 3.07 27.60 0.28
CA GLY A 482 3.95 28.44 1.06
C GLY A 482 3.55 29.94 1.05
N ALA A 483 2.30 30.28 0.70
CA ALA A 483 1.78 31.63 0.82
C ALA A 483 1.27 31.90 2.25
N GLU A 484 1.23 33.18 2.67
CA GLU A 484 0.63 33.52 3.96
C GLU A 484 -0.89 33.37 3.89
N PRO A 485 -1.50 32.48 4.71
CA PRO A 485 -2.95 32.36 4.71
C PRO A 485 -3.61 33.67 5.12
N ALA A 486 -4.66 34.10 4.41
CA ALA A 486 -5.48 35.22 4.80
C ALA A 486 -5.98 35.07 6.23
N ALA A 487 -6.13 36.17 6.98
CA ALA A 487 -6.70 36.07 8.31
C ALA A 487 -8.13 35.53 8.19
N PRO A 488 -8.46 34.38 8.76
CA PRO A 488 -9.85 33.95 8.77
C PRO A 488 -10.68 34.98 9.55
N GLU A 489 -11.83 35.34 8.99
CA GLU A 489 -12.75 36.23 9.72
C GLU A 489 -13.10 35.66 11.10
N PRO A 490 -13.31 36.48 12.12
CA PRO A 490 -13.46 36.02 13.51
C PRO A 490 -14.74 35.23 13.79
N ALA A 491 -15.58 35.00 12.79
CA ALA A 491 -16.77 34.17 12.93
C ALA A 491 -16.44 32.69 13.05
N THR A 492 -16.80 32.05 14.17
CA THR A 492 -16.84 30.59 14.28
C THR A 492 -17.63 30.04 13.09
N PRO A 493 -17.06 29.12 12.28
CA PRO A 493 -17.78 28.55 11.16
C PRO A 493 -19.12 27.98 11.61
N THR A 494 -20.21 28.31 10.93
CA THR A 494 -21.53 27.72 11.23
C THR A 494 -21.43 26.23 10.92
N PRO A 495 -21.75 25.33 11.88
CA PRO A 495 -21.69 23.91 11.63
C PRO A 495 -22.59 23.52 10.43
N THR A 496 -22.05 22.68 9.57
CA THR A 496 -22.79 22.17 8.39
C THR A 496 -23.68 21.00 8.78
N GLY A 497 -23.39 20.35 9.89
CA GLY A 497 -24.02 19.10 10.36
C GLY A 497 -23.45 17.86 9.67
N GLN A 498 -22.41 18.02 8.84
CA GLN A 498 -21.65 16.91 8.27
C GLN A 498 -20.27 16.81 8.91
N ALA A 499 -20.02 15.72 9.60
CA ALA A 499 -18.83 15.57 10.42
C ALA A 499 -17.52 15.74 9.62
N GLU A 500 -17.43 15.15 8.43
CA GLU A 500 -16.24 15.23 7.58
C GLU A 500 -15.96 16.67 7.13
N LEU A 501 -17.01 17.41 6.75
CA LEU A 501 -16.89 18.78 6.30
C LEU A 501 -16.56 19.72 7.47
N ASP A 502 -17.25 19.56 8.60
CA ASP A 502 -17.02 20.35 9.80
C ASP A 502 -15.60 20.12 10.36
N CYS A 503 -15.11 18.85 10.38
CA CYS A 503 -13.74 18.54 10.77
C CYS A 503 -12.72 19.22 9.84
N TYR A 504 -12.90 19.14 8.52
CA TYR A 504 -12.01 19.77 7.56
C TYR A 504 -11.96 21.28 7.76
N ILE A 505 -13.13 21.95 7.82
CA ILE A 505 -13.22 23.39 7.95
C ILE A 505 -12.52 23.87 9.23
N VAL A 506 -12.84 23.27 10.38
CA VAL A 506 -12.26 23.67 11.66
C VAL A 506 -10.76 23.40 11.70
N ALA A 507 -10.31 22.25 11.19
CA ALA A 507 -8.90 21.89 11.16
C ALA A 507 -8.06 22.84 10.30
N GLN A 508 -8.55 23.22 9.11
CA GLN A 508 -7.79 24.09 8.21
C GLN A 508 -7.80 25.57 8.66
N VAL A 509 -8.90 26.06 9.22
CA VAL A 509 -8.93 27.37 9.87
C VAL A 509 -7.94 27.45 11.05
N ALA A 510 -7.91 26.40 11.88
CA ALA A 510 -6.95 26.32 12.98
C ALA A 510 -5.49 26.23 12.47
N ASN A 511 -5.25 25.49 11.39
CA ASN A 511 -3.94 25.41 10.74
C ASN A 511 -3.49 26.78 10.18
N ALA A 512 -4.39 27.55 9.59
CA ALA A 512 -4.10 28.90 9.15
C ALA A 512 -3.67 29.83 10.31
N HIS A 513 -4.34 29.74 11.47
CA HIS A 513 -3.92 30.46 12.68
C HIS A 513 -2.52 30.04 13.13
N LEU A 514 -2.19 28.76 13.06
CA LEU A 514 -0.87 28.24 13.41
C LEU A 514 0.22 28.82 12.50
N HIS A 515 0.01 28.84 11.20
CA HIS A 515 0.94 29.42 10.21
C HIS A 515 1.15 30.92 10.40
N ARG A 516 0.12 31.64 10.82
CA ARG A 516 0.21 33.07 11.19
C ARG A 516 0.87 33.31 12.55
N GLY A 517 1.13 32.25 13.33
CA GLY A 517 1.73 32.31 14.65
C GLY A 517 0.73 32.64 15.78
N ASP A 518 -0.57 32.58 15.52
CA ASP A 518 -1.60 32.68 16.56
C ASP A 518 -1.82 31.30 17.18
N VAL A 519 -0.86 30.89 18.02
CA VAL A 519 -0.84 29.54 18.61
C VAL A 519 -2.06 29.29 19.50
N ALA A 520 -2.55 30.30 20.22
CA ALA A 520 -3.67 30.13 21.13
C ALA A 520 -4.98 29.82 20.40
N ARG A 521 -5.28 30.54 19.29
CA ARG A 521 -6.45 30.23 18.46
C ARG A 521 -6.28 28.91 17.69
N ALA A 522 -5.08 28.64 17.21
CA ALA A 522 -4.77 27.37 16.57
C ALA A 522 -5.01 26.19 17.49
N GLU A 523 -4.50 26.25 18.73
CA GLU A 523 -4.67 25.17 19.71
C GLU A 523 -6.13 24.95 20.07
N SER A 524 -6.89 26.02 20.30
CA SER A 524 -8.34 25.93 20.58
C SER A 524 -9.11 25.26 19.42
N GLY A 525 -8.85 25.68 18.17
CA GLY A 525 -9.49 25.10 16.99
C GLY A 525 -9.07 23.65 16.73
N LEU A 526 -7.80 23.30 16.97
CA LEU A 526 -7.31 21.93 16.82
C LEU A 526 -7.92 20.97 17.85
N TRP A 527 -8.12 21.41 19.10
CA TRP A 527 -8.85 20.63 20.10
C TRP A 527 -10.30 20.37 19.69
N GLN A 528 -10.97 21.40 19.11
CA GLN A 528 -12.32 21.25 18.59
C GLN A 528 -12.34 20.26 17.40
N ALA A 529 -11.41 20.39 16.46
CA ALA A 529 -11.29 19.48 15.31
C ALA A 529 -11.03 18.05 15.76
N LEU A 530 -10.14 17.84 16.75
CA LEU A 530 -9.83 16.53 17.30
C LEU A 530 -11.07 15.89 17.94
N ALA A 531 -11.79 16.63 18.78
CA ALA A 531 -13.00 16.15 19.43
C ALA A 531 -14.11 15.75 18.43
N LEU A 532 -14.33 16.57 17.38
CA LEU A 532 -15.27 16.25 16.30
C LEU A 532 -14.86 15.00 15.54
N ALA A 533 -13.56 14.89 15.19
CA ALA A 533 -13.04 13.78 14.43
C ALA A 533 -13.07 12.45 15.23
N GLU A 534 -12.75 12.47 16.52
CA GLU A 534 -12.84 11.30 17.39
C GLU A 534 -14.28 10.83 17.55
N HIS A 535 -15.22 11.76 17.80
CA HIS A 535 -16.64 11.44 17.91
C HIS A 535 -17.19 10.77 16.65
N ALA A 536 -16.75 11.24 15.47
CA ALA A 536 -17.16 10.71 14.18
C ALA A 536 -16.34 9.49 13.71
N GLY A 537 -15.28 9.10 14.42
CA GLY A 537 -14.39 8.00 14.04
C GLY A 537 -13.54 8.30 12.80
N LEU A 538 -13.23 9.56 12.54
CA LEU A 538 -12.54 10.03 11.33
C LEU A 538 -11.01 10.09 11.52
N GLY A 539 -10.36 8.93 11.57
CA GLY A 539 -8.91 8.80 11.85
C GLY A 539 -8.02 9.71 11.01
N ARG A 540 -8.38 9.96 9.74
CA ARG A 540 -7.64 10.84 8.83
C ARG A 540 -7.61 12.32 9.28
N PHE A 541 -8.53 12.75 10.14
CA PHE A 541 -8.52 14.09 10.77
C PHE A 541 -7.95 14.03 12.19
N VAL A 542 -8.18 12.92 12.92
CA VAL A 542 -7.70 12.73 14.29
C VAL A 542 -6.17 12.86 14.36
N VAL A 543 -5.45 12.09 13.55
CA VAL A 543 -3.98 12.03 13.60
C VAL A 543 -3.31 13.37 13.23
N PRO A 544 -3.68 14.05 12.12
CA PRO A 544 -3.12 15.36 11.81
C PRO A 544 -3.44 16.44 12.85
N ALA A 545 -4.64 16.44 13.44
CA ALA A 545 -5.02 17.40 14.48
C ALA A 545 -4.17 17.20 15.75
N ALA A 546 -4.02 15.94 16.20
CA ALA A 546 -3.19 15.58 17.35
C ALA A 546 -1.71 15.95 17.12
N THR A 547 -1.18 15.69 15.92
CA THR A 547 0.20 16.04 15.55
C THR A 547 0.42 17.56 15.56
N ARG A 548 -0.54 18.34 15.04
CA ARG A 548 -0.46 19.82 15.04
C ARG A 548 -0.59 20.38 16.47
N LEU A 549 -1.37 19.75 17.35
CA LEU A 549 -1.40 20.10 18.78
C LEU A 549 -0.04 19.87 19.46
N ALA A 550 0.69 18.81 19.09
CA ALA A 550 2.06 18.62 19.55
C ALA A 550 2.99 19.76 19.07
N LEU A 551 2.87 20.16 17.80
CA LEU A 551 3.62 21.27 17.23
C LEU A 551 3.31 22.61 17.96
N CYS A 552 2.05 22.87 18.33
CA CYS A 552 1.67 24.03 19.14
C CYS A 552 2.46 24.07 20.47
N GLY A 553 2.61 22.91 21.14
CA GLY A 553 3.43 22.79 22.34
C GLY A 553 4.90 23.13 22.09
N GLY A 554 5.45 22.66 20.98
CA GLY A 554 6.84 22.95 20.57
C GLY A 554 7.09 24.42 20.26
N ILE A 555 6.19 25.08 19.52
CA ILE A 555 6.26 26.51 19.23
C ILE A 555 6.12 27.34 20.50
N GLY A 556 5.29 26.91 21.45
CA GLY A 556 5.16 27.52 22.76
C GLY A 556 6.38 27.33 23.66
N GLY A 557 7.35 26.53 23.26
CA GLY A 557 8.58 26.26 24.00
C GLY A 557 8.44 25.18 25.09
N TYR A 558 7.35 24.45 25.12
CA TYR A 558 7.07 23.38 26.13
C TYR A 558 7.44 22.01 25.56
N LEU A 559 8.73 21.65 25.66
CA LEU A 559 9.27 20.42 25.09
C LEU A 559 8.58 19.15 25.60
N THR A 560 8.36 19.06 26.90
CA THR A 560 7.69 17.91 27.52
C THR A 560 6.24 17.78 27.07
N VAL A 561 5.52 18.90 26.88
CA VAL A 561 4.14 18.90 26.36
C VAL A 561 4.13 18.46 24.90
N MET A 562 5.05 18.96 24.08
CA MET A 562 5.21 18.55 22.68
C MET A 562 5.42 17.04 22.58
N CYS A 563 6.35 16.48 23.36
CA CYS A 563 6.67 15.05 23.33
C CYS A 563 5.45 14.19 23.69
N LYS A 564 4.77 14.45 24.81
CA LYS A 564 3.59 13.71 25.25
C LYS A 564 2.44 13.75 24.25
N ARG A 565 2.20 14.92 23.62
CA ARG A 565 1.16 15.06 22.58
C ARG A 565 1.54 14.33 21.31
N ALA A 566 2.83 14.30 20.96
CA ALA A 566 3.33 13.56 19.80
C ALA A 566 3.25 12.04 20.02
N GLU A 567 3.59 11.55 21.23
CA GLU A 567 3.38 10.15 21.61
C GLU A 567 1.91 9.75 21.49
N HIS A 568 1.01 10.59 21.98
CA HIS A 568 -0.42 10.36 21.84
C HIS A 568 -0.88 10.35 20.37
N ALA A 569 -0.31 11.21 19.51
CA ALA A 569 -0.60 11.19 18.06
C ALA A 569 -0.14 9.88 17.38
N VAL A 570 0.99 9.30 17.83
CA VAL A 570 1.47 7.99 17.35
C VAL A 570 0.52 6.87 17.79
N GLU A 571 0.08 6.86 19.04
CA GLU A 571 -0.92 5.89 19.54
C GLU A 571 -2.22 5.94 18.73
N LEU A 572 -2.70 7.15 18.44
CA LEU A 572 -3.88 7.36 17.61
C LEU A 572 -3.65 6.88 16.16
N ALA A 573 -2.47 7.11 15.58
CA ALA A 573 -2.13 6.61 14.24
C ALA A 573 -2.14 5.07 14.17
N GLU A 574 -1.67 4.41 15.22
CA GLU A 574 -1.75 2.95 15.33
C GLU A 574 -3.19 2.45 15.48
N LYS A 575 -3.97 3.08 16.35
CA LYS A 575 -5.38 2.75 16.60
C LYS A 575 -6.22 2.83 15.31
N TYR A 576 -5.96 3.84 14.46
CA TYR A 576 -6.69 4.05 13.22
C TYR A 576 -6.05 3.39 11.99
N GLY A 577 -4.95 2.63 12.14
CA GLY A 577 -4.26 1.95 11.05
C GLY A 577 -3.54 2.89 10.06
N LEU A 578 -3.13 4.08 10.52
CA LEU A 578 -2.53 5.16 9.71
C LEU A 578 -1.00 5.24 9.87
N ARG A 579 -0.33 4.10 10.02
CA ARG A 579 1.13 4.03 10.24
C ARG A 579 1.97 4.64 9.13
N THR A 580 1.46 4.71 7.91
CA THR A 580 2.15 5.30 6.75
C THR A 580 1.76 6.76 6.47
N HIS A 581 0.91 7.36 7.30
CA HIS A 581 0.48 8.74 7.12
C HIS A 581 1.61 9.70 7.51
N SER A 582 1.82 10.79 6.75
CA SER A 582 2.89 11.77 6.99
C SER A 582 2.83 12.41 8.40
N ALA A 583 1.63 12.62 8.94
CA ALA A 583 1.46 13.13 10.30
C ALA A 583 2.10 12.22 11.36
N MET A 584 2.14 10.90 11.17
CA MET A 584 2.86 9.98 12.07
C MET A 584 4.36 10.21 12.00
N THR A 585 4.93 10.37 10.80
CA THR A 585 6.35 10.72 10.62
C THR A 585 6.71 12.03 11.33
N HIS A 586 5.83 13.05 11.27
CA HIS A 586 5.97 14.29 12.01
C HIS A 586 5.96 14.10 13.52
N ALA A 587 5.01 13.33 14.04
CA ALA A 587 4.95 13.03 15.47
C ALA A 587 6.22 12.32 15.94
N GLN A 588 6.68 11.32 15.20
CA GLN A 588 7.94 10.61 15.48
C GLN A 588 9.16 11.55 15.43
N ALA A 589 9.22 12.46 14.45
CA ALA A 589 10.28 13.45 14.37
C ALA A 589 10.30 14.38 15.59
N MET A 590 9.14 14.82 16.10
CA MET A 590 9.03 15.62 17.30
C MET A 590 9.46 14.86 18.57
N ILE A 591 9.09 13.60 18.70
CA ILE A 591 9.54 12.72 19.80
C ILE A 591 11.06 12.55 19.74
N ALA A 592 11.60 12.19 18.57
CA ALA A 592 13.04 12.05 18.38
C ALA A 592 13.80 13.35 18.69
N TYR A 593 13.26 14.50 18.29
CA TYR A 593 13.83 15.81 18.57
C TYR A 593 13.81 16.13 20.07
N ALA A 594 12.74 15.80 20.79
CA ALA A 594 12.69 15.98 22.22
C ALA A 594 13.78 15.17 22.95
N HIS A 595 13.92 13.89 22.61
CA HIS A 595 14.98 13.04 23.14
C HIS A 595 16.39 13.52 22.77
N TYR A 596 16.56 14.02 21.52
CA TYR A 596 17.83 14.64 21.11
C TYR A 596 18.19 15.85 22.00
N LEU A 597 17.24 16.74 22.29
CA LEU A 597 17.47 17.90 23.14
C LEU A 597 17.72 17.51 24.61
N GLN A 598 17.11 16.44 25.09
CA GLN A 598 17.32 15.86 26.40
C GLN A 598 18.64 15.10 26.57
N GLY A 599 19.39 14.95 25.46
CA GLY A 599 20.67 14.25 25.45
C GLY A 599 20.56 12.73 25.49
N ASP A 600 19.45 12.17 24.97
CA ASP A 600 19.25 10.72 24.83
C ASP A 600 19.33 10.28 23.36
N PRO A 601 20.54 9.99 22.85
CA PRO A 601 20.71 9.66 21.45
C PRO A 601 20.15 8.27 21.09
N ILE A 602 20.03 7.35 22.03
CA ILE A 602 19.52 5.99 21.79
C ILE A 602 18.03 6.04 21.53
N GLU A 603 17.28 6.72 22.40
CA GLU A 603 15.84 6.91 22.23
C GLU A 603 15.55 7.78 21.01
N ALA A 604 16.32 8.83 20.75
CA ALA A 604 16.17 9.65 19.57
C ALA A 604 16.31 8.84 18.27
N HIS A 605 17.30 7.94 18.17
CA HIS A 605 17.48 7.06 17.01
C HIS A 605 16.42 5.97 16.92
N GLY A 606 15.92 5.47 18.04
CA GLY A 606 14.87 4.46 18.09
C GLY A 606 13.54 4.91 17.49
N GLN A 607 13.31 6.23 17.45
CA GLN A 607 12.11 6.84 16.86
C GLN A 607 12.26 7.17 15.36
N LEU A 608 13.45 6.98 14.76
CA LEU A 608 13.63 7.26 13.34
C LEU A 608 12.81 6.29 12.47
N PRO A 609 12.02 6.77 11.52
CA PRO A 609 11.32 5.90 10.58
C PRO A 609 12.33 5.11 9.74
N PRO A 610 12.04 3.86 9.35
CA PRO A 610 12.93 3.10 8.48
C PRO A 610 13.22 3.87 7.17
N ALA A 611 14.46 3.78 6.70
CA ALA A 611 15.07 4.57 5.61
C ALA A 611 14.38 4.52 4.21
N THR A 612 13.08 4.34 4.15
CA THR A 612 12.27 4.29 2.91
C THR A 612 11.98 5.66 2.29
N THR A 613 12.57 6.74 2.81
CA THR A 613 12.30 8.12 2.40
C THR A 613 13.16 8.64 1.23
N SER A 614 13.91 7.78 0.53
CA SER A 614 14.79 8.22 -0.58
C SER A 614 14.08 8.57 -1.90
N GLY A 615 12.78 8.67 -1.93
CA GLY A 615 11.99 8.91 -3.17
C GLY A 615 10.89 9.96 -3.05
N LEU A 616 10.95 10.87 -2.08
CA LEU A 616 9.94 11.92 -1.96
C LEU A 616 10.11 12.95 -3.08
N SER A 617 9.21 12.92 -4.04
CA SER A 617 8.67 14.00 -4.85
C SER A 617 8.55 15.28 -4.02
N PRO A 618 8.46 16.51 -4.55
CA PRO A 618 8.44 17.74 -3.76
C PRO A 618 7.41 17.68 -2.65
N ALA A 619 7.91 17.35 -1.45
CA ALA A 619 7.08 17.08 -0.28
C ALA A 619 6.49 18.39 0.26
N PRO A 620 5.29 18.39 0.87
CA PRO A 620 4.73 19.53 1.58
C PRO A 620 5.71 20.10 2.59
N THR A 621 5.64 21.40 2.86
CA THR A 621 6.56 22.13 3.76
C THR A 621 6.72 21.44 5.12
N ALA A 622 5.63 20.90 5.64
CA ALA A 622 5.63 20.17 6.91
C ALA A 622 6.48 18.88 6.87
N ASP A 623 6.40 18.10 5.80
CA ASP A 623 7.22 16.87 5.63
C ASP A 623 8.71 17.22 5.51
N ARG A 624 9.04 18.36 4.93
CA ARG A 624 10.42 18.88 4.85
C ARG A 624 10.97 19.29 6.21
N GLN A 625 10.14 19.86 7.10
CA GLN A 625 10.54 20.18 8.47
C GLN A 625 10.84 18.92 9.27
N ALA A 626 9.95 17.92 9.20
CA ALA A 626 10.18 16.63 9.86
C ALA A 626 11.47 15.98 9.36
N LEU A 627 11.70 15.98 8.06
CA LEU A 627 12.93 15.44 7.46
C LEU A 627 14.18 16.20 7.92
N ALA A 628 14.10 17.52 8.06
CA ALA A 628 15.23 18.32 8.56
C ALA A 628 15.55 17.98 10.03
N LEU A 629 14.54 17.80 10.89
CA LEU A 629 14.73 17.34 12.27
C LEU A 629 15.37 15.95 12.33
N LEU A 630 14.89 15.00 11.52
CA LEU A 630 15.46 13.65 11.47
C LEU A 630 16.92 13.66 11.02
N ARG A 631 17.28 14.45 10.00
CA ARG A 631 18.66 14.61 9.53
C ARG A 631 19.56 15.29 10.57
N LEU A 632 19.01 16.20 11.35
CA LEU A 632 19.75 16.80 12.45
C LEU A 632 20.15 15.76 13.51
N ILE A 633 19.25 14.84 13.80
CA ILE A 633 19.49 13.74 14.74
C ILE A 633 20.51 12.76 14.15
N GLU A 634 20.36 12.38 12.88
CA GLU A 634 21.31 11.49 12.18
C GLU A 634 22.72 12.06 12.07
N PHE A 635 22.90 13.39 12.07
CA PHE A 635 24.20 14.05 11.94
C PHE A 635 25.23 13.55 12.97
N ASP A 636 24.82 13.29 14.21
CA ASP A 636 25.75 12.84 15.26
C ASP A 636 26.29 11.43 15.06
N SER A 637 25.50 10.54 14.41
CA SER A 637 25.86 9.16 14.10
C SER A 637 26.37 8.97 12.66
N ALA A 638 26.32 10.03 11.83
CA ALA A 638 26.72 9.93 10.44
C ALA A 638 28.18 9.58 10.28
N THR A 639 28.49 8.66 9.37
CA THR A 639 29.86 8.29 8.99
C THR A 639 30.56 9.42 8.26
N ASP A 640 29.81 10.24 7.49
CA ASP A 640 30.28 11.46 6.85
C ASP A 640 29.46 12.63 7.35
N ARG A 641 29.93 13.24 8.45
CA ARG A 641 29.29 14.39 9.08
C ARG A 641 29.29 15.64 8.21
N PHE A 642 30.27 15.77 7.32
CA PHE A 642 30.33 16.91 6.40
C PHE A 642 29.18 16.84 5.39
N LEU A 643 29.00 15.70 4.76
CA LEU A 643 27.91 15.47 3.80
C LEU A 643 26.55 15.64 4.50
N ALA A 644 26.39 15.12 5.72
CA ALA A 644 25.17 15.25 6.50
C ALA A 644 24.84 16.73 6.83
N ALA A 645 25.82 17.51 7.29
CA ALA A 645 25.63 18.92 7.60
C ALA A 645 25.40 19.78 6.35
N ASP A 646 26.07 19.48 5.24
CA ASP A 646 25.87 20.22 3.97
C ASP A 646 24.51 19.90 3.36
N THR A 647 24.06 18.64 3.44
CA THR A 647 22.71 18.23 3.01
C THR A 647 21.64 18.97 3.82
N LEU A 648 21.81 19.06 5.15
CA LEU A 648 20.91 19.80 6.03
C LEU A 648 20.90 21.30 5.68
N ARG A 649 22.09 21.88 5.43
CA ARG A 649 22.24 23.29 5.00
C ARG A 649 21.51 23.57 3.70
N MET A 650 21.67 22.71 2.67
CA MET A 650 21.01 22.86 1.37
C MET A 650 19.50 22.79 1.52
N GLN A 651 19.00 21.80 2.25
CA GLN A 651 17.57 21.68 2.52
C GLN A 651 16.98 22.91 3.20
N LEU A 652 17.73 23.49 4.14
CA LEU A 652 17.27 24.68 4.85
C LEU A 652 17.31 25.93 3.97
N LEU A 653 18.31 26.05 3.09
CA LEU A 653 18.35 27.13 2.09
C LEU A 653 17.17 27.05 1.12
N ASP A 654 16.77 25.86 0.71
CA ASP A 654 15.56 25.64 -0.11
C ASP A 654 14.29 26.06 0.64
N MET A 655 14.18 25.72 1.94
CA MET A 655 13.06 26.15 2.78
C MET A 655 13.03 27.68 2.95
N LEU A 656 14.18 28.34 3.06
CA LEU A 656 14.31 29.79 3.16
C LEU A 656 14.12 30.51 1.80
N ALA A 657 14.04 29.79 0.69
CA ALA A 657 13.73 30.32 -0.62
C ALA A 657 12.21 30.37 -0.89
N GLU A 658 11.39 29.76 -0.04
CA GLU A 658 9.92 29.83 -0.15
C GLU A 658 9.38 31.25 0.07
N PRO A 659 8.24 31.59 -0.56
CA PRO A 659 7.63 32.94 -0.40
C PRO A 659 7.33 33.28 1.06
N THR A 660 6.88 32.33 1.85
CA THR A 660 6.65 32.44 3.31
C THR A 660 7.28 31.26 4.04
N PRO A 661 8.55 31.38 4.43
CA PRO A 661 9.22 30.34 5.17
C PRO A 661 8.54 30.07 6.51
N PRO A 662 8.48 28.80 6.95
CA PRO A 662 7.85 28.47 8.20
C PRO A 662 8.60 29.11 9.38
N ARG A 663 7.89 29.63 10.37
CA ARG A 663 8.50 30.27 11.56
C ARG A 663 9.45 29.33 12.32
N SER A 664 9.18 28.04 12.31
CA SER A 664 10.04 26.98 12.86
C SER A 664 11.40 26.87 12.14
N ALA A 665 11.58 27.46 10.95
CA ALA A 665 12.85 27.46 10.24
C ALA A 665 13.96 28.16 11.05
N GLY A 666 13.64 29.16 11.88
CA GLY A 666 14.61 29.84 12.75
C GLY A 666 15.33 28.87 13.69
N ASN A 667 14.59 28.01 14.36
CA ASN A 667 15.16 26.99 15.25
C ASN A 667 16.05 26.00 14.49
N LEU A 668 15.62 25.54 13.30
CA LEU A 668 16.44 24.67 12.44
C LEU A 668 17.71 25.39 11.95
N VAL A 669 17.67 26.70 11.68
CA VAL A 669 18.85 27.51 11.35
C VAL A 669 19.85 27.47 12.50
N LEU A 670 19.42 27.70 13.74
CA LEU A 670 20.29 27.68 14.92
C LEU A 670 21.02 26.31 15.04
N HIS A 671 20.29 25.21 14.97
CA HIS A 671 20.88 23.87 15.07
C HIS A 671 21.80 23.52 13.88
N THR A 672 21.43 23.95 12.67
CA THR A 672 22.25 23.72 11.48
C THR A 672 23.55 24.51 11.54
N VAL A 673 23.50 25.75 12.01
CA VAL A 673 24.69 26.58 12.25
C VAL A 673 25.60 25.94 13.28
N SER A 674 25.05 25.44 14.41
CA SER A 674 25.80 24.68 15.42
C SER A 674 26.47 23.45 14.80
N ALA A 675 25.76 22.65 14.01
CA ALA A 675 26.31 21.47 13.32
C ALA A 675 27.44 21.85 12.34
N LEU A 676 27.27 22.90 11.53
CA LEU A 676 28.29 23.40 10.59
C LEU A 676 29.54 23.89 11.32
N LEU A 677 29.39 24.58 12.43
CA LEU A 677 30.52 25.06 13.24
C LEU A 677 31.27 23.90 13.89
N ARG A 678 30.60 22.85 14.33
CA ARG A 678 31.22 21.63 14.87
C ARG A 678 32.10 20.92 13.84
N ILE A 679 31.80 20.98 12.55
CA ILE A 679 32.62 20.44 11.46
C ILE A 679 33.56 21.52 10.84
N GLN A 680 33.72 22.69 11.48
CA GLN A 680 34.57 23.79 11.04
C GLN A 680 34.17 24.39 9.67
N SER A 681 32.93 24.32 9.27
CA SER A 681 32.40 24.91 8.03
C SER A 681 31.89 26.32 8.29
N ARG A 682 32.78 27.27 8.60
CA ARG A 682 32.42 28.67 8.92
C ARG A 682 31.74 29.39 7.75
N VAL A 683 32.23 29.23 6.54
CA VAL A 683 31.64 29.85 5.35
C VAL A 683 30.19 29.37 5.14
N GLY A 684 29.97 28.05 5.28
CA GLY A 684 28.62 27.48 5.19
C GLY A 684 27.68 28.04 6.26
N ALA A 685 28.15 28.15 7.51
CA ALA A 685 27.41 28.74 8.61
C ALA A 685 27.09 30.24 8.38
N GLN A 686 28.09 31.01 7.93
CA GLN A 686 27.90 32.42 7.63
C GLN A 686 26.87 32.65 6.52
N THR A 687 26.98 31.94 5.39
CA THR A 687 26.04 32.04 4.28
C THR A 687 24.61 31.74 4.72
N LEU A 688 24.42 30.69 5.57
CA LEU A 688 23.12 30.35 6.10
C LEU A 688 22.54 31.43 7.02
N VAL A 689 23.36 32.01 7.92
CA VAL A 689 22.96 33.09 8.81
C VAL A 689 22.57 34.33 8.01
N GLU A 690 23.38 34.74 7.03
CA GLU A 690 23.10 35.90 6.16
C GLU A 690 21.75 35.72 5.42
N ARG A 691 21.50 34.52 4.87
CA ARG A 691 20.23 34.21 4.23
C ARG A 691 19.05 34.22 5.21
N ALA A 692 19.24 33.66 6.41
CA ALA A 692 18.22 33.65 7.46
C ALA A 692 17.86 35.08 7.92
N ILE A 693 18.86 35.98 8.09
CA ILE A 693 18.63 37.39 8.42
C ILE A 693 17.82 38.06 7.32
N ALA A 694 18.18 37.85 6.05
CA ALA A 694 17.51 38.47 4.91
C ALA A 694 16.03 38.05 4.80
N VAL A 695 15.67 36.84 5.21
CA VAL A 695 14.33 36.25 5.03
C VAL A 695 13.49 36.31 6.29
N LEU A 696 14.06 35.91 7.43
CA LEU A 696 13.34 35.80 8.73
C LEU A 696 13.53 37.03 9.61
N GLY A 697 14.45 37.95 9.22
CA GLY A 697 14.84 39.08 10.04
C GLY A 697 15.62 38.65 11.29
N HIS A 698 15.63 39.54 12.29
CA HIS A 698 16.30 39.30 13.57
C HIS A 698 15.37 38.60 14.59
N THR A 699 14.82 37.44 14.22
CA THR A 699 14.09 36.60 15.18
C THR A 699 15.05 36.09 16.27
N PRO A 700 14.55 35.75 17.48
CA PRO A 700 15.39 35.25 18.57
C PRO A 700 16.37 34.14 18.15
N ASP A 701 15.92 33.15 17.41
CA ASP A 701 16.73 32.01 16.98
C ASP A 701 17.81 32.42 15.96
N VAL A 702 17.50 33.35 15.05
CA VAL A 702 18.47 33.90 14.08
C VAL A 702 19.53 34.74 14.80
N VAL A 703 19.15 35.51 15.81
CA VAL A 703 20.10 36.27 16.67
C VAL A 703 21.02 35.32 17.42
N LEU A 704 20.50 34.19 17.94
CA LEU A 704 21.30 33.13 18.57
C LEU A 704 22.25 32.47 17.57
N ALA A 705 21.80 32.18 16.35
CA ALA A 705 22.66 31.61 15.30
C ALA A 705 23.83 32.61 14.93
N GLN A 706 23.55 33.89 14.88
CA GLN A 706 24.55 34.93 14.67
C GLN A 706 25.51 35.04 15.86
N ALA A 707 25.01 34.96 17.08
CA ALA A 707 25.81 34.93 18.30
C ALA A 707 26.71 33.67 18.38
N CYS A 708 26.22 32.51 18.01
CA CYS A 708 27.01 31.27 17.85
C CYS A 708 28.20 31.50 16.89
N LEU A 709 27.96 32.05 15.72
CA LEU A 709 28.98 32.32 14.71
C LEU A 709 30.03 33.30 15.24
N SER A 710 29.58 34.34 15.94
CA SER A 710 30.44 35.36 16.58
C SER A 710 31.34 34.74 17.67
N GLU A 711 30.78 33.89 18.51
CA GLU A 711 31.52 33.23 19.59
C GLU A 711 32.56 32.23 19.05
N TYR A 712 32.21 31.44 18.02
CA TYR A 712 33.21 30.62 17.34
C TYR A 712 34.30 31.40 16.60
N ALA A 713 34.02 32.64 16.22
CA ALA A 713 35.00 33.58 15.65
C ALA A 713 35.84 34.27 16.74
N GLN A 714 35.60 33.96 18.02
CA GLN A 714 36.26 34.59 19.20
C GLN A 714 36.04 36.12 19.30
N THR A 715 34.88 36.58 18.82
CA THR A 715 34.45 37.97 18.95
C THR A 715 33.43 38.14 20.09
N SER A 716 33.81 37.71 21.29
CA SER A 716 32.93 37.59 22.47
C SER A 716 32.27 38.89 22.90
N SER A 717 32.88 40.08 22.62
CA SER A 717 32.25 41.36 22.86
C SER A 717 31.01 41.57 21.96
N THR A 718 31.09 41.20 20.68
CA THR A 718 29.97 41.24 19.72
C THR A 718 28.88 40.25 20.13
N THR A 719 29.28 39.05 20.59
CA THR A 719 28.34 38.05 21.13
C THR A 719 27.49 38.61 22.25
N LEU A 720 28.12 39.32 23.23
CA LEU A 720 27.41 39.97 24.34
C LEU A 720 26.47 41.07 23.87
N GLU A 721 26.90 41.88 22.89
CA GLU A 721 26.09 42.97 22.32
C GLU A 721 24.81 42.43 21.65
N LEU A 722 24.94 41.34 20.91
CA LEU A 722 23.81 40.66 20.25
C LEU A 722 22.82 40.06 21.26
N LEU A 723 23.32 39.43 22.34
CA LEU A 723 22.52 38.72 23.31
C LEU A 723 21.84 39.61 24.34
N GLN A 724 22.44 40.78 24.68
CA GLN A 724 21.96 41.63 25.76
C GLN A 724 20.50 42.11 25.58
N PRO A 725 20.03 42.54 24.38
CA PRO A 725 18.63 42.93 24.16
C PRO A 725 17.68 41.74 24.31
N LEU A 726 18.09 40.55 23.88
CA LEU A 726 17.31 39.35 23.94
C LEU A 726 17.11 38.87 25.39
N LEU A 727 18.20 38.79 26.16
CA LEU A 727 18.22 38.28 27.54
C LEU A 727 17.65 39.20 28.59
N ARG A 728 17.46 40.51 28.26
CA ARG A 728 16.71 41.45 29.11
C ARG A 728 15.22 41.24 29.13
N ARG A 729 14.66 40.48 28.15
CA ARG A 729 13.23 40.16 27.99
C ARG A 729 13.00 38.67 27.97
N THR A 730 13.48 37.98 28.98
CA THR A 730 13.36 36.51 29.05
C THR A 730 11.92 36.02 29.29
N GLU A 731 11.05 36.90 29.82
CA GLU A 731 9.62 36.54 29.97
C GLU A 731 8.99 36.36 28.59
N GLY A 732 8.55 35.12 28.28
CA GLY A 732 7.93 34.73 27.02
C GLY A 732 8.88 34.16 25.93
N LEU A 733 10.17 34.03 26.21
CA LEU A 733 11.07 33.27 25.33
C LEU A 733 10.88 31.76 25.50
N PRO A 734 10.91 30.96 24.42
CA PRO A 734 10.98 29.51 24.53
C PRO A 734 12.18 29.05 25.39
N ALA A 735 11.99 28.00 26.19
CA ALA A 735 13.02 27.51 27.10
C ALA A 735 14.35 27.21 26.38
N LEU A 736 14.33 26.55 25.24
CA LEU A 736 15.51 26.25 24.43
C LEU A 736 16.26 27.51 23.99
N THR A 737 15.52 28.53 23.53
CA THR A 737 16.09 29.85 23.12
C THR A 737 16.76 30.55 24.32
N ALA A 738 16.11 30.57 25.49
CA ALA A 738 16.65 31.14 26.70
C ALA A 738 17.92 30.40 27.18
N VAL A 739 17.88 29.07 27.22
CA VAL A 739 19.02 28.20 27.58
C VAL A 739 20.22 28.49 26.69
N THR A 740 20.03 28.43 25.37
CA THR A 740 21.13 28.65 24.40
C THR A 740 21.71 30.08 24.54
N GLY A 741 20.85 31.08 24.69
CA GLY A 741 21.28 32.44 24.88
C GLY A 741 22.12 32.67 26.12
N TRP A 742 21.69 32.12 27.27
CA TRP A 742 22.43 32.19 28.51
C TRP A 742 23.77 31.45 28.46
N LEU A 743 23.83 30.29 27.75
CA LEU A 743 25.07 29.54 27.58
C LEU A 743 26.07 30.27 26.70
N LEU A 744 25.65 30.90 25.61
CA LEU A 744 26.50 31.75 24.77
C LEU A 744 26.99 32.99 25.55
N TYR A 745 26.11 33.58 26.38
CA TYR A 745 26.50 34.67 27.26
C TYR A 745 27.54 34.24 28.30
N ALA A 746 27.40 33.02 28.88
CA ALA A 746 28.36 32.43 29.81
C ALA A 746 29.72 32.20 29.15
N SER A 747 29.78 31.57 27.95
CA SER A 747 30.99 31.33 27.19
C SER A 747 31.70 32.67 26.85
N ALA A 748 30.98 33.63 26.32
CA ALA A 748 31.54 34.97 25.98
C ALA A 748 32.04 35.74 27.21
N SER A 749 31.35 35.60 28.37
CA SER A 749 31.78 36.20 29.61
C SER A 749 33.07 35.58 30.15
N ASP A 750 33.23 34.26 30.04
CA ASP A 750 34.44 33.57 30.44
C ASP A 750 35.63 33.96 29.55
N HIS A 751 35.46 33.99 28.23
CA HIS A 751 36.50 34.45 27.31
C HIS A 751 36.94 35.91 27.53
N LEU A 752 36.08 36.72 28.12
CA LEU A 752 36.38 38.10 28.50
C LEU A 752 36.87 38.26 29.97
N ASP A 753 37.26 37.17 30.63
CA ASP A 753 37.74 37.08 31.99
C ASP A 753 36.74 37.67 33.02
N ARG A 754 35.45 37.34 32.87
CA ARG A 754 34.33 37.75 33.75
C ARG A 754 33.67 36.56 34.44
N PRO A 755 34.37 35.84 35.35
CA PRO A 755 33.91 34.54 35.88
C PRO A 755 32.58 34.63 36.67
N VAL A 756 32.34 35.73 37.36
CA VAL A 756 31.09 35.95 38.11
C VAL A 756 29.90 35.99 37.18
N LYS A 757 30.00 36.74 36.04
CA LYS A 757 28.94 36.82 35.06
C LYS A 757 28.74 35.49 34.30
N ALA A 758 29.83 34.80 34.05
CA ALA A 758 29.76 33.46 33.45
C ALA A 758 29.01 32.49 34.35
N TYR A 759 29.29 32.48 35.66
CA TYR A 759 28.58 31.65 36.61
C TYR A 759 27.09 31.99 36.76
N GLU A 760 26.77 33.31 36.85
CA GLU A 760 25.37 33.78 36.90
C GLU A 760 24.59 33.36 35.66
N ALA A 761 25.19 33.46 34.51
CA ALA A 761 24.59 33.07 33.23
C ALA A 761 24.36 31.53 33.17
N LEU A 762 25.33 30.74 33.65
CA LEU A 762 25.18 29.29 33.76
C LEU A 762 24.01 28.89 34.70
N ALA A 763 23.88 29.61 35.85
CA ALA A 763 22.77 29.35 36.77
C ALA A 763 21.42 29.67 36.11
N GLN A 764 21.35 30.80 35.32
CA GLN A 764 20.13 31.09 34.56
C GLN A 764 19.84 30.04 33.48
N ALA A 765 20.85 29.58 32.75
CA ALA A 765 20.67 28.49 31.77
C ALA A 765 20.14 27.22 32.40
N LEU A 766 20.70 26.79 33.52
CA LEU A 766 20.24 25.61 34.25
C LEU A 766 18.79 25.77 34.78
N ASN A 767 18.43 26.97 35.27
CA ASN A 767 17.08 27.24 35.69
C ASN A 767 16.06 27.06 34.57
N HIS A 768 16.32 27.58 33.38
CA HIS A 768 15.46 27.41 32.20
C HIS A 768 15.46 26.00 31.63
N ALA A 769 16.55 25.23 31.82
CA ALA A 769 16.68 23.87 31.29
C ALA A 769 16.01 22.81 32.19
N ALA A 770 15.77 23.09 33.46
CA ALA A 770 15.41 22.09 34.46
C ALA A 770 14.07 21.38 34.21
N ASP A 771 13.02 22.14 33.87
CA ASP A 771 11.67 21.61 33.71
C ASP A 771 11.56 20.63 32.50
N ASP A 772 12.20 20.96 31.40
CA ASP A 772 12.18 20.15 30.16
C ASP A 772 13.43 19.25 30.02
N ARG A 773 14.37 19.27 30.98
CA ARG A 773 15.63 18.54 30.98
C ARG A 773 16.46 18.78 29.71
N ILE A 774 16.59 20.04 29.30
CA ILE A 774 17.34 20.43 28.08
C ILE A 774 18.85 20.26 28.37
N VAL A 775 19.50 19.34 27.69
CA VAL A 775 20.92 18.96 27.86
C VAL A 775 21.75 19.41 26.66
N ARG A 776 21.24 19.26 25.47
CA ARG A 776 21.97 19.37 24.23
C ARG A 776 22.74 20.69 24.03
N PRO A 777 22.19 21.87 24.30
CA PRO A 777 22.91 23.14 24.14
C PRO A 777 24.16 23.23 25.03
N PHE A 778 24.16 22.63 26.24
CA PHE A 778 25.33 22.56 27.14
C PHE A 778 26.50 21.79 26.54
N LEU A 779 26.21 20.81 25.66
CA LEU A 779 27.20 20.00 24.97
C LEU A 779 27.71 20.66 23.67
N GLU A 780 26.93 21.57 23.10
CA GLU A 780 27.22 22.19 21.80
C GLU A 780 27.95 23.53 21.93
N VAL A 781 27.65 24.33 22.95
CA VAL A 781 28.31 25.61 23.14
C VAL A 781 29.74 25.42 23.67
N PRO A 782 30.76 25.96 23.00
CA PRO A 782 32.15 25.76 23.39
C PRO A 782 32.43 26.23 24.82
N GLY A 783 33.29 25.51 25.56
CA GLY A 783 33.76 25.86 26.89
C GLY A 783 32.80 25.60 28.05
N ILE A 784 31.49 25.36 27.79
CA ILE A 784 30.47 25.24 28.83
C ILE A 784 30.71 24.04 29.76
N VAL A 785 31.07 22.88 29.21
CA VAL A 785 31.34 21.69 30.02
C VAL A 785 32.52 21.95 30.98
N ALA A 786 33.56 22.62 30.54
CA ALA A 786 34.70 22.99 31.38
C ALA A 786 34.30 23.97 32.49
N LEU A 787 33.43 24.95 32.20
CA LEU A 787 32.90 25.88 33.19
C LEU A 787 32.03 25.17 34.24
N LEU A 788 31.23 24.17 33.83
CA LEU A 788 30.46 23.34 34.74
C LEU A 788 31.36 22.48 35.61
N ASP A 789 32.47 21.93 35.07
CA ASP A 789 33.46 21.18 35.83
C ASP A 789 34.18 22.04 36.91
N GLY A 790 34.45 23.29 36.59
CA GLY A 790 35.01 24.25 37.54
C GLY A 790 34.06 24.72 38.66
N SER A 791 32.75 24.43 38.52
CA SER A 791 31.72 24.92 39.42
C SER A 791 30.88 23.80 40.07
N VAL A 792 31.37 22.56 40.11
CA VAL A 792 30.65 21.39 40.63
C VAL A 792 30.21 21.61 42.08
N GLY A 793 28.99 21.22 42.42
CA GLY A 793 28.40 21.33 43.76
C GLY A 793 27.99 22.73 44.14
N ARG A 794 27.99 23.69 43.20
CA ARG A 794 27.61 25.09 43.49
C ARG A 794 26.25 25.48 42.94
N PHE A 795 25.55 24.59 42.19
CA PHE A 795 24.29 24.90 41.55
C PHE A 795 23.06 24.38 42.33
N GLY A 796 23.27 23.84 43.55
CA GLY A 796 22.22 23.44 44.47
C GLY A 796 21.27 22.37 43.89
N HIS A 797 20.00 22.69 43.70
CA HIS A 797 19.01 21.75 43.18
C HIS A 797 19.25 21.35 41.68
N HIS A 798 20.07 22.11 40.96
CA HIS A 798 20.44 21.79 39.57
C HIS A 798 21.64 20.85 39.46
N ASP A 799 22.32 20.49 40.55
CA ASP A 799 23.52 19.65 40.51
C ASP A 799 23.25 18.28 39.81
N ARG A 800 22.04 17.72 39.95
CA ARG A 800 21.67 16.50 39.23
C ARG A 800 21.66 16.67 37.70
N LEU A 801 21.18 17.83 37.20
CA LEU A 801 21.23 18.15 35.76
C LEU A 801 22.67 18.38 35.30
N VAL A 802 23.49 19.03 36.13
CA VAL A 802 24.93 19.21 35.86
C VAL A 802 25.63 17.87 35.77
N ASP A 803 25.39 16.93 36.69
CA ASP A 803 25.95 15.58 36.64
C ASP A 803 25.52 14.82 35.40
N LEU A 804 24.27 14.93 34.98
CA LEU A 804 23.77 14.35 33.74
C LEU A 804 24.52 14.89 32.52
N ILE A 805 24.66 16.21 32.39
CA ILE A 805 25.39 16.88 31.31
C ILE A 805 26.85 16.40 31.28
N ARG A 806 27.53 16.39 32.44
CA ARG A 806 28.96 16.01 32.58
C ARG A 806 29.20 14.53 32.26
N SER A 807 28.25 13.66 32.62
CA SER A 807 28.36 12.21 32.35
C SER A 807 28.04 11.86 30.89
N HIS A 808 27.50 12.76 30.11
CA HIS A 808 27.13 12.49 28.74
C HIS A 808 28.39 12.15 27.88
N PRO A 809 28.33 11.12 26.99
CA PRO A 809 29.48 10.73 26.17
C PRO A 809 30.08 11.87 25.34
N SER A 810 29.24 12.76 24.80
CA SER A 810 29.68 13.92 24.03
C SER A 810 30.36 15.02 24.84
N ALA A 811 30.20 15.04 26.16
CA ALA A 811 30.85 16.03 27.01
C ALA A 811 32.39 15.87 26.98
N ARG A 812 32.89 14.66 26.87
CA ARG A 812 34.33 14.33 26.79
C ARG A 812 34.95 14.75 25.45
N GLY A 813 34.18 14.79 24.36
CA GLY A 813 34.63 15.19 23.02
C GLY A 813 34.65 16.71 22.82
N ALA A 814 33.81 17.45 23.53
CA ALA A 814 33.71 18.93 23.44
C ALA A 814 34.93 19.68 23.96
N ALA A 815 35.80 19.03 24.77
CA ALA A 815 36.98 19.63 25.40
C ALA A 815 38.18 19.85 24.43
N HIS A 816 38.17 19.33 23.21
CA HIS A 816 39.32 19.38 22.29
C HIS A 816 38.89 19.88 20.90
N ASN A 817 38.85 21.19 20.72
CA ASN A 817 38.91 21.77 19.36
C ASN A 817 40.41 21.85 18.97
N PRO A 818 40.91 21.03 18.01
CA PRO A 818 42.35 21.00 17.69
C PRO A 818 42.86 22.25 16.96
N GLY A 819 42.03 23.25 16.76
CA GLY A 819 42.35 24.52 16.11
C GLY A 819 42.80 24.37 14.66
N LEU A 820 42.23 23.43 13.92
CA LEU A 820 42.51 23.23 12.50
C LEU A 820 41.98 24.44 11.69
N THR A 821 42.76 24.89 10.74
CA THR A 821 42.28 25.92 9.78
C THR A 821 41.35 25.28 8.75
N GLU A 822 40.55 26.04 8.05
CA GLU A 822 39.63 25.57 7.02
C GLU A 822 40.33 24.82 5.89
N THR A 823 41.53 25.25 5.51
CA THR A 823 42.38 24.56 4.52
C THR A 823 42.92 23.23 5.06
N GLU A 824 43.36 23.19 6.33
CA GLU A 824 43.79 21.94 6.99
C GLU A 824 42.59 20.99 7.10
N MET A 825 41.42 21.46 7.41
CA MET A 825 40.19 20.64 7.43
C MET A 825 39.86 20.09 6.04
N SER A 826 39.99 20.91 5.00
CA SER A 826 39.76 20.45 3.61
C SER A 826 40.76 19.37 3.18
N VAL A 827 42.02 19.47 3.61
CA VAL A 827 43.04 18.39 3.41
C VAL A 827 42.70 17.15 4.24
N LEU A 828 42.31 17.30 5.51
CA LEU A 828 41.97 16.20 6.41
C LEU A 828 40.80 15.35 5.87
N ARG A 829 39.79 15.98 5.31
CA ARG A 829 38.61 15.32 4.70
C ARG A 829 38.97 14.42 3.53
N GLN A 830 40.01 14.72 2.78
CA GLN A 830 40.47 13.92 1.65
C GLN A 830 41.38 12.73 2.06
N LEU A 831 41.85 12.68 3.32
CA LEU A 831 42.70 11.60 3.77
C LEU A 831 42.00 10.22 3.79
N PRO A 832 40.74 10.06 4.20
CA PRO A 832 40.08 8.75 4.22
C PRO A 832 39.90 8.11 2.84
N SER A 833 39.84 8.92 1.76
CA SER A 833 39.63 8.41 0.38
C SER A 833 40.85 7.66 -0.21
N GLY A 834 41.98 7.57 0.52
CA GLY A 834 43.21 6.93 0.02
C GLY A 834 43.96 7.74 -1.04
N MET A 835 43.53 8.96 -1.37
CA MET A 835 44.21 9.81 -2.36
C MET A 835 45.66 10.09 -1.98
N THR A 836 46.53 10.14 -2.98
CA THR A 836 47.94 10.52 -2.79
C THR A 836 48.02 12.03 -2.54
N THR A 837 49.15 12.47 -1.91
CA THR A 837 49.39 13.89 -1.69
C THR A 837 49.36 14.70 -3.00
N LEU A 838 49.76 14.09 -4.11
CA LEU A 838 49.69 14.65 -5.46
C LEU A 838 48.24 14.90 -5.90
N ASN A 839 47.37 13.87 -5.79
CA ASN A 839 45.95 13.96 -6.18
C ASN A 839 45.19 14.99 -5.33
N ILE A 840 45.53 15.07 -4.01
CA ILE A 840 45.00 16.12 -3.13
C ILE A 840 45.42 17.50 -3.58
N ALA A 841 46.68 17.67 -3.97
CA ALA A 841 47.21 18.94 -4.45
C ALA A 841 46.54 19.38 -5.78
N GLU A 842 46.37 18.46 -6.72
CA GLU A 842 45.66 18.69 -7.97
C GLU A 842 44.18 19.02 -7.75
N GLY A 843 43.47 18.26 -6.90
CA GLY A 843 42.07 18.52 -6.59
C GLY A 843 41.82 19.87 -5.87
N MET A 844 42.81 20.37 -5.13
CA MET A 844 42.71 21.64 -4.43
C MET A 844 43.35 22.80 -5.19
N GLY A 845 43.97 22.60 -6.33
CA GLY A 845 44.64 23.62 -7.13
C GLY A 845 45.88 24.26 -6.43
N VAL A 846 46.59 23.50 -5.55
CA VAL A 846 47.71 23.95 -4.77
C VAL A 846 48.96 23.09 -5.03
N SER A 847 50.16 23.58 -4.57
CA SER A 847 51.39 22.80 -4.70
C SER A 847 51.41 21.59 -3.75
N ILE A 848 52.13 20.52 -4.14
CA ILE A 848 52.36 19.35 -3.28
C ILE A 848 53.02 19.76 -1.94
N ASN A 849 53.94 20.77 -2.00
CA ASN A 849 54.58 21.27 -0.79
C ASN A 849 53.60 21.98 0.15
N THR A 850 52.60 22.68 -0.41
CA THR A 850 51.52 23.28 0.38
C THR A 850 50.73 22.21 1.12
N VAL A 851 50.31 21.14 0.43
CA VAL A 851 49.60 20.03 1.07
C VAL A 851 50.43 19.33 2.14
N LYS A 852 51.76 19.15 1.89
CA LYS A 852 52.67 18.58 2.91
C LYS A 852 52.81 19.47 4.14
N THR A 853 52.77 20.79 3.99
CA THR A 853 52.78 21.75 5.10
C THR A 853 51.45 21.64 5.90
N HIS A 854 50.31 21.57 5.23
CA HIS A 854 49.02 21.37 5.90
C HIS A 854 48.97 19.99 6.63
N LEU A 855 49.48 18.93 6.02
CA LEU A 855 49.54 17.61 6.69
C LEU A 855 50.40 17.66 7.96
N ARG A 856 51.58 18.37 7.98
CA ARG A 856 52.36 18.55 9.18
C ARG A 856 51.61 19.32 10.26
N GLY A 857 50.88 20.38 9.85
CA GLY A 857 50.00 21.15 10.77
C GLY A 857 48.91 20.29 11.36
N ILE A 858 48.25 19.47 10.54
CA ILE A 858 47.22 18.54 10.96
C ILE A 858 47.74 17.53 11.96
N TYR A 859 48.88 16.87 11.64
CA TYR A 859 49.47 15.85 12.51
C TYR A 859 49.90 16.46 13.86
N HIS A 860 50.46 17.66 13.86
CA HIS A 860 50.84 18.34 15.08
C HIS A 860 49.62 18.70 15.94
N LYS A 861 48.56 19.24 15.30
CA LYS A 861 47.34 19.69 16.00
C LYS A 861 46.50 18.52 16.52
N LEU A 862 46.49 17.38 15.80
CA LEU A 862 45.79 16.18 16.21
C LEU A 862 46.67 15.28 17.16
N GLY A 863 47.94 15.63 17.40
CA GLY A 863 48.85 14.78 18.20
C GLY A 863 49.11 13.42 17.56
N SER A 864 49.14 13.33 16.23
CA SER A 864 49.29 12.10 15.45
C SER A 864 50.62 12.08 14.70
N GLY A 865 51.21 10.88 14.57
CA GLY A 865 52.49 10.68 13.85
C GLY A 865 52.32 10.16 12.43
N SER A 866 51.10 9.76 12.05
CA SER A 866 50.83 9.14 10.76
C SER A 866 49.48 9.52 10.19
N ARG A 867 49.30 9.30 8.88
CA ARG A 867 47.99 9.51 8.18
C ARG A 867 46.88 8.66 8.82
N ALA A 868 47.18 7.40 9.14
CA ALA A 868 46.17 6.49 9.71
C ALA A 868 45.76 6.94 11.12
N GLU A 869 46.71 7.37 11.95
CA GLU A 869 46.46 7.91 13.28
C GLU A 869 45.70 9.24 13.21
N ALA A 870 46.01 10.12 12.23
CA ALA A 870 45.30 11.35 12.03
C ALA A 870 43.83 11.11 11.65
N ILE A 871 43.57 10.13 10.78
CA ILE A 871 42.20 9.73 10.42
C ILE A 871 41.48 9.15 11.65
N ALA A 872 42.09 8.23 12.39
CA ALA A 872 41.51 7.65 13.59
C ALA A 872 41.17 8.74 14.63
N ARG A 873 42.09 9.63 14.90
CA ARG A 873 41.92 10.72 15.85
C ARG A 873 40.87 11.73 15.40
N ALA A 874 40.82 12.04 14.11
CA ALA A 874 39.83 12.91 13.54
C ALA A 874 38.41 12.31 13.65
N ARG A 875 38.24 10.99 13.49
CA ARG A 875 36.99 10.27 13.72
C ARG A 875 36.59 10.28 15.19
N GLU A 876 37.53 10.00 16.11
CA GLU A 876 37.28 10.07 17.56
C GLU A 876 36.81 11.47 17.99
N LEU A 877 37.35 12.52 17.39
CA LEU A 877 36.98 13.92 17.64
C LEU A 877 35.77 14.37 16.83
N GLY A 878 35.21 13.51 15.96
CA GLY A 878 34.07 13.82 15.13
C GLY A 878 34.30 14.90 14.08
N LEU A 879 35.52 15.04 13.60
CA LEU A 879 35.91 16.03 12.58
C LEU A 879 35.67 15.51 11.13
N ILE A 880 35.72 14.19 10.95
CA ILE A 880 35.48 13.49 9.68
C ILE A 880 34.71 12.17 9.91
#